data_83d1c15b2c524ed12451d1c5a721eef9
#
_entry.id   83d1c15b2c524ed12451d1c5a721eef9
#
_cell.length_a   1.000
_cell.length_b   1.000
_cell.length_c   1.000
_cell.angle_alpha   90.00
_cell.angle_beta   90.00
_cell.angle_gamma   90.00
#
_symmetry.space_group_name_H-M   'P 1'
#
loop_
_entity.id
_entity.type
_entity.pdbx_description
1 polymer ?
#
loop_
_entity_poly.entity_id
_entity_poly.type
_entity_poly.pdbx_seq_one_letter_code
_entity_poly.pdbx_strand_id
1 'polypeptide(L)'
;MSAILTKLRNVLVPAETKKSDDGRDQWPSRTAFLLASLGGAVGQGNIIRYPSQVFNNVGLQWFIPYLMAIFLLAIPTLILEVAIGQAYRGGAVAAYNNMNRRLRGVGLASIMVSAVVVVYFVIILVWIMTYFRHSFTSPLPWTDRTEEFYYTQVLRQVDPTPGVISPNGVESFFSYSGMGLIGEAVGWSAFIWFCVYLCMFNGVGITGRAAYFTMALPIFMTIILLGRCCSLENAGRGIKLYFATWDSDSIASGQLWQTATGQVFFSTGVGFGYYIAYASYNSKWANAVQDATIIVCSNCLFETIAAFAVFGVVGYLDINPSNTPRLGAFEIGFLTYPAAIAAMPGANFWAVLFFLTLMLLGISSTYPMLDVIVTAIMDRYHHKVARPLVAAVLVVVAFLISLMYCTQFGYYLLDGVDRWINNLALVFVVWSELSLSTTVYRFKDVFTETGKPAWTIYNGGYFLGQILGVAVGHSVSGGAGAGLGIGIYVLGAVISVFLCKTPSAPAPRFWNNNAYLKRFWFLAFYSGNQLRRDLNVIVGSGKNWNIPVFWSPLIRYVSAPILFIVYSLAYPEFWTLRNDPVYVFGFILAHFCLIFAVVALVLPRYYDVFVPMHRLDDGKRIAAPGVLENLIVGQAEDAAEAGSRSPKSSDDELKGEKP
;
A
#
# COMPACT_ATOMS: atom_id res chain seq x y z
N MET A 1 7.13 -23.71 37.92
CA MET A 1 5.77 -23.67 37.33
C MET A 1 5.11 -22.29 37.45
N SER A 2 5.16 -21.61 38.61
CA SER A 2 4.58 -20.27 38.79
C SER A 2 5.21 -19.18 37.90
N ALA A 3 6.52 -19.15 37.75
CA ALA A 3 7.21 -18.16 36.92
C ALA A 3 6.94 -18.32 35.42
N ILE A 4 6.69 -19.53 34.92
CA ILE A 4 6.33 -19.82 33.55
C ILE A 4 4.86 -19.41 33.31
N LEU A 5 3.98 -19.73 34.26
CA LEU A 5 2.57 -19.30 34.20
C LEU A 5 2.42 -17.78 34.30
N THR A 6 3.25 -17.12 35.11
CA THR A 6 3.29 -15.65 35.19
C THR A 6 3.81 -15.02 33.88
N LYS A 7 4.86 -15.60 33.27
CA LYS A 7 5.34 -15.18 31.95
C LYS A 7 4.29 -15.42 30.85
N LEU A 8 3.64 -16.57 30.82
CA LEU A 8 2.53 -16.86 29.89
C LEU A 8 1.34 -15.94 30.13
N ARG A 9 0.96 -15.68 31.37
CA ARG A 9 -0.07 -14.71 31.71
C ARG A 9 0.28 -13.31 31.23
N ASN A 10 1.53 -12.85 31.41
CA ASN A 10 1.98 -11.53 30.96
C ASN A 10 2.08 -11.43 29.42
N VAL A 11 2.15 -12.56 28.73
CA VAL A 11 2.07 -12.63 27.26
C VAL A 11 0.62 -12.65 26.80
N LEU A 12 -0.28 -13.33 27.52
CA LEU A 12 -1.68 -13.52 27.15
C LEU A 12 -2.61 -12.42 27.68
N VAL A 13 -2.32 -11.85 28.86
CA VAL A 13 -3.09 -10.73 29.40
C VAL A 13 -2.50 -9.43 28.88
N PRO A 14 -3.27 -8.57 28.21
CA PRO A 14 -2.78 -7.29 27.74
C PRO A 14 -2.27 -6.48 28.93
N ALA A 15 -0.98 -6.16 28.95
CA ALA A 15 -0.54 -5.03 29.77
C ALA A 15 -1.29 -3.79 29.28
N GLU A 16 -1.65 -2.90 30.18
CA GLU A 16 -2.25 -1.62 29.81
C GLU A 16 -1.41 -0.98 28.71
N THR A 17 -2.03 -0.65 27.59
CA THR A 17 -1.38 0.04 26.48
C THR A 17 -0.85 1.37 27.01
N LYS A 18 0.44 1.64 26.80
CA LYS A 18 0.98 2.96 27.09
C LYS A 18 0.14 4.00 26.34
N LYS A 19 -0.26 5.02 27.04
CA LYS A 19 -0.91 6.20 26.42
C LYS A 19 0.12 7.29 26.25
N SER A 20 0.06 7.99 25.13
CA SER A 20 0.84 9.20 24.91
C SER A 20 0.17 10.39 25.59
N ASP A 21 0.88 11.53 25.68
CA ASP A 21 0.44 12.75 26.37
C ASP A 21 -0.92 13.28 25.85
N ASP A 22 -1.29 12.94 24.61
CA ASP A 22 -2.58 13.27 23.98
C ASP A 22 -3.68 12.23 24.26
N GLY A 23 -3.43 11.24 25.14
CA GLY A 23 -4.36 10.20 25.53
C GLY A 23 -4.54 9.06 24.49
N ARG A 24 -3.85 9.11 23.35
CA ARG A 24 -3.90 8.07 22.31
C ARG A 24 -3.06 6.88 22.73
N ASP A 25 -3.51 5.67 22.37
CA ASP A 25 -2.74 4.44 22.57
C ASP A 25 -1.40 4.53 21.83
N GLN A 26 -0.37 3.91 22.40
CA GLN A 26 0.97 3.90 21.83
C GLN A 26 1.48 2.48 21.66
N TRP A 27 2.24 2.21 20.58
CA TRP A 27 2.92 0.94 20.38
C TRP A 27 3.81 0.58 21.59
N PRO A 28 3.83 -0.71 22.01
CA PRO A 28 4.69 -1.14 23.11
C PRO A 28 6.17 -0.89 22.85
N SER A 29 6.60 -0.95 21.59
CA SER A 29 7.97 -0.69 21.16
C SER A 29 8.01 -0.31 19.68
N ARG A 30 9.13 0.30 19.24
CA ARG A 30 9.41 0.54 17.80
C ARG A 30 9.41 -0.76 17.00
N THR A 31 9.95 -1.84 17.57
CA THR A 31 9.95 -3.16 16.90
C THR A 31 8.53 -3.68 16.67
N ALA A 32 7.61 -3.48 17.62
CA ALA A 32 6.20 -3.85 17.45
C ALA A 32 5.54 -3.09 16.29
N PHE A 33 5.81 -1.79 16.17
CA PHE A 33 5.35 -0.99 15.03
C PHE A 33 5.94 -1.51 13.70
N LEU A 34 7.26 -1.73 13.65
CA LEU A 34 7.91 -2.21 12.43
C LEU A 34 7.39 -3.59 12.01
N LEU A 35 7.25 -4.54 12.95
CA LEU A 35 6.74 -5.88 12.64
C LEU A 35 5.26 -5.85 12.23
N ALA A 36 4.42 -5.04 12.88
CA ALA A 36 3.02 -4.90 12.50
C ALA A 36 2.88 -4.25 11.11
N SER A 37 3.71 -3.25 10.81
CA SER A 37 3.76 -2.60 9.49
C SER A 37 4.31 -3.53 8.41
N LEU A 38 5.35 -4.30 8.72
CA LEU A 38 5.87 -5.34 7.83
C LEU A 38 4.84 -6.47 7.63
N GLY A 39 4.04 -6.81 8.65
CA GLY A 39 2.96 -7.77 8.52
C GLY A 39 1.89 -7.34 7.52
N GLY A 40 1.65 -6.04 7.40
CA GLY A 40 0.79 -5.48 6.35
C GLY A 40 1.40 -5.58 4.95
N ALA A 41 2.71 -5.44 4.82
CA ALA A 41 3.45 -5.46 3.55
C ALA A 41 3.84 -6.89 3.13
N VAL A 42 4.54 -7.62 4.01
CA VAL A 42 5.03 -8.97 3.74
C VAL A 42 3.87 -9.95 3.87
N GLY A 43 3.28 -10.30 2.76
CA GLY A 43 2.15 -11.20 2.67
C GLY A 43 2.42 -12.40 1.75
N GLN A 44 1.38 -13.17 1.50
CA GLN A 44 1.44 -14.29 0.53
C GLN A 44 1.81 -13.81 -0.88
N GLY A 45 1.47 -12.57 -1.24
CA GLY A 45 1.84 -11.97 -2.53
C GLY A 45 3.34 -11.95 -2.81
N ASN A 46 4.17 -11.83 -1.77
CA ASN A 46 5.62 -11.88 -1.88
C ASN A 46 6.14 -13.28 -2.30
N ILE A 47 5.41 -14.32 -1.93
CA ILE A 47 5.80 -15.72 -2.24
C ILE A 47 5.17 -16.20 -3.55
N ILE A 48 3.94 -15.79 -3.86
CA ILE A 48 3.23 -16.34 -5.04
C ILE A 48 3.11 -15.33 -6.18
N ARG A 49 2.81 -14.06 -5.90
CA ARG A 49 2.59 -13.05 -6.95
C ARG A 49 3.89 -12.48 -7.51
N TYR A 50 4.84 -12.09 -6.67
CA TYR A 50 6.11 -11.53 -7.13
C TYR A 50 6.85 -12.47 -8.09
N PRO A 51 7.07 -13.77 -7.76
CA PRO A 51 7.73 -14.68 -8.70
C PRO A 51 6.98 -14.88 -10.01
N SER A 52 5.63 -14.89 -9.98
CA SER A 52 4.79 -14.93 -11.16
C SER A 52 5.07 -13.74 -12.09
N GLN A 53 5.11 -12.52 -11.52
CA GLN A 53 5.38 -11.32 -12.30
C GLN A 53 6.79 -11.35 -12.91
N VAL A 54 7.78 -11.83 -12.16
CA VAL A 54 9.15 -11.97 -12.66
C VAL A 54 9.24 -13.01 -13.76
N PHE A 55 8.60 -14.18 -13.59
CA PHE A 55 8.58 -15.25 -14.59
C PHE A 55 7.98 -14.77 -15.92
N ASN A 56 6.83 -14.10 -15.85
CA ASN A 56 6.10 -13.61 -17.03
C ASN A 56 6.79 -12.44 -17.77
N ASN A 57 7.77 -11.78 -17.13
CA ASN A 57 8.54 -10.68 -17.70
C ASN A 57 10.03 -10.99 -17.85
N VAL A 58 10.39 -12.24 -17.76
CA VAL A 58 11.69 -12.88 -18.03
C VAL A 58 12.91 -12.20 -17.41
N GLY A 59 13.24 -12.59 -16.17
CA GLY A 59 14.62 -12.51 -15.68
C GLY A 59 15.10 -11.15 -15.16
N LEU A 60 16.39 -10.89 -15.40
CA LEU A 60 17.16 -9.83 -14.70
C LEU A 60 16.72 -8.39 -15.04
N GLN A 61 16.21 -8.15 -16.26
CA GLN A 61 15.73 -6.81 -16.66
C GLN A 61 14.54 -6.32 -15.84
N TRP A 62 13.76 -7.22 -15.20
CA TRP A 62 12.72 -6.89 -14.25
C TRP A 62 13.20 -5.97 -13.12
N PHE A 63 14.43 -6.20 -12.65
CA PHE A 63 14.96 -5.44 -11.51
C PHE A 63 15.15 -3.96 -11.79
N ILE A 64 15.30 -3.52 -13.04
CA ILE A 64 15.45 -2.12 -13.38
C ILE A 64 14.20 -1.32 -13.03
N PRO A 65 13.01 -1.57 -13.64
CA PRO A 65 11.78 -0.85 -13.26
C PRO A 65 11.37 -1.14 -11.82
N TYR A 66 11.64 -2.34 -11.29
CA TYR A 66 11.34 -2.71 -9.92
C TYR A 66 12.11 -1.84 -8.91
N LEU A 67 13.42 -1.72 -9.03
CA LEU A 67 14.23 -0.87 -8.17
C LEU A 67 13.88 0.62 -8.33
N MET A 68 13.64 1.06 -9.57
CA MET A 68 13.18 2.43 -9.81
C MET A 68 11.83 2.70 -9.11
N ALA A 69 10.88 1.77 -9.15
CA ALA A 69 9.61 1.90 -8.44
C ALA A 69 9.80 1.94 -6.91
N ILE A 70 10.72 1.16 -6.35
CA ILE A 70 11.04 1.20 -4.92
C ILE A 70 11.54 2.59 -4.51
N PHE A 71 12.59 3.09 -5.19
CA PHE A 71 13.28 4.31 -4.76
C PHE A 71 12.55 5.60 -5.16
N LEU A 72 11.90 5.62 -6.32
CA LEU A 72 11.24 6.83 -6.82
C LEU A 72 9.76 6.92 -6.43
N LEU A 73 9.11 5.80 -6.11
CA LEU A 73 7.69 5.77 -5.85
C LEU A 73 7.36 5.29 -4.44
N ALA A 74 7.71 4.05 -4.06
CA ALA A 74 7.26 3.45 -2.81
C ALA A 74 7.85 4.12 -1.56
N ILE A 75 9.18 4.27 -1.48
CA ILE A 75 9.84 4.90 -0.32
C ILE A 75 9.34 6.34 -0.12
N PRO A 76 9.32 7.23 -1.14
CA PRO A 76 8.84 8.60 -0.95
C PRO A 76 7.37 8.68 -0.53
N THR A 77 6.52 7.78 -1.02
CA THR A 77 5.11 7.72 -0.64
C THR A 77 4.94 7.22 0.80
N LEU A 78 5.63 6.14 1.17
CA LEU A 78 5.54 5.63 2.54
C LEU A 78 6.09 6.64 3.57
N ILE A 79 7.11 7.43 3.21
CA ILE A 79 7.55 8.55 4.04
C ILE A 79 6.41 9.55 4.26
N LEU A 80 5.62 9.87 3.23
CA LEU A 80 4.44 10.73 3.37
C LEU A 80 3.44 10.13 4.36
N GLU A 81 3.01 8.89 4.13
CA GLU A 81 1.98 8.22 4.96
C GLU A 81 2.41 8.11 6.43
N VAL A 82 3.61 7.62 6.70
CA VAL A 82 4.13 7.47 8.08
C VAL A 82 4.31 8.85 8.74
N ALA A 83 4.85 9.82 8.01
CA ALA A 83 5.08 11.16 8.56
C ALA A 83 3.77 11.88 8.90
N ILE A 84 2.75 11.86 8.03
CA ILE A 84 1.46 12.50 8.33
C ILE A 84 0.70 11.78 9.45
N GLY A 85 0.73 10.45 9.48
CA GLY A 85 0.14 9.66 10.56
C GLY A 85 0.74 10.01 11.92
N GLN A 86 2.06 10.07 12.00
CA GLN A 86 2.80 10.42 13.22
C GLN A 86 2.63 11.90 13.62
N ALA A 87 2.71 12.83 12.66
CA ALA A 87 2.63 14.25 12.94
C ALA A 87 1.22 14.68 13.35
N TYR A 88 0.20 14.19 12.65
CA TYR A 88 -1.20 14.59 12.88
C TYR A 88 -1.95 13.69 13.85
N ARG A 89 -1.37 12.57 14.28
CA ARG A 89 -1.91 11.71 15.34
C ARG A 89 -3.36 11.28 15.10
N GLY A 90 -3.66 10.79 13.91
CA GLY A 90 -5.01 10.35 13.52
C GLY A 90 -4.97 9.33 12.39
N GLY A 91 -6.06 8.58 12.20
CA GLY A 91 -6.26 7.74 11.02
C GLY A 91 -6.28 8.55 9.73
N ALA A 92 -6.37 7.88 8.58
CA ALA A 92 -6.17 8.51 7.28
C ALA A 92 -7.04 9.76 7.05
N VAL A 93 -8.34 9.71 7.33
CA VAL A 93 -9.23 10.86 7.12
C VAL A 93 -8.87 12.03 8.03
N ALA A 94 -8.54 11.76 9.31
CA ALA A 94 -8.17 12.80 10.27
C ALA A 94 -6.81 13.43 9.92
N ALA A 95 -5.84 12.64 9.49
CA ALA A 95 -4.52 13.13 9.08
C ALA A 95 -4.62 14.05 7.85
N TYR A 96 -5.33 13.61 6.82
CA TYR A 96 -5.56 14.44 5.63
C TYR A 96 -6.42 15.67 5.91
N ASN A 97 -7.39 15.60 6.85
CA ASN A 97 -8.13 16.79 7.30
C ASN A 97 -7.21 17.87 7.87
N ASN A 98 -6.21 17.47 8.66
CA ASN A 98 -5.27 18.39 9.27
C ASN A 98 -4.36 19.06 8.25
N MET A 99 -4.02 18.37 7.16
CA MET A 99 -3.31 18.96 6.04
C MET A 99 -4.18 19.99 5.30
N ASN A 100 -5.37 19.57 4.91
CA ASN A 100 -6.36 20.42 4.27
C ASN A 100 -7.72 19.73 4.25
N ARG A 101 -8.77 20.45 4.60
CA ARG A 101 -10.15 19.97 4.61
C ARG A 101 -10.59 19.28 3.30
N ARG A 102 -10.05 19.70 2.15
CA ARG A 102 -10.37 19.14 0.84
C ARG A 102 -9.72 17.78 0.59
N LEU A 103 -8.71 17.40 1.37
CA LEU A 103 -7.99 16.12 1.23
C LEU A 103 -8.64 14.96 2.00
N ARG A 104 -9.71 15.19 2.76
CA ARG A 104 -10.41 14.15 3.55
C ARG A 104 -10.82 12.95 2.72
N GLY A 105 -11.23 13.20 1.48
CA GLY A 105 -11.63 12.15 0.56
C GLY A 105 -10.51 11.26 0.09
N VAL A 106 -9.29 11.75 0.06
CA VAL A 106 -8.09 10.92 -0.23
C VAL A 106 -7.94 9.86 0.86
N GLY A 107 -8.00 10.29 2.13
CA GLY A 107 -7.96 9.35 3.26
C GLY A 107 -9.16 8.41 3.31
N LEU A 108 -10.35 8.82 2.87
CA LEU A 108 -11.49 7.91 2.79
C LEU A 108 -11.36 6.92 1.63
N ALA A 109 -10.83 7.36 0.48
CA ALA A 109 -10.59 6.49 -0.67
C ALA A 109 -9.59 5.37 -0.33
N SER A 110 -8.51 5.67 0.41
CA SER A 110 -7.57 4.64 0.87
C SER A 110 -8.23 3.61 1.79
N ILE A 111 -9.11 4.05 2.70
CA ILE A 111 -9.90 3.16 3.56
C ILE A 111 -10.86 2.30 2.73
N MET A 112 -11.50 2.86 1.70
CA MET A 112 -12.43 2.10 0.84
C MET A 112 -11.71 1.05 0.01
N VAL A 113 -10.52 1.34 -0.51
CA VAL A 113 -9.67 0.35 -1.18
C VAL A 113 -9.33 -0.79 -0.22
N SER A 114 -8.88 -0.48 1.01
CA SER A 114 -8.64 -1.48 2.05
C SER A 114 -9.87 -2.33 2.36
N ALA A 115 -11.04 -1.71 2.47
CA ALA A 115 -12.30 -2.40 2.75
C ALA A 115 -12.69 -3.39 1.65
N VAL A 116 -12.49 -3.04 0.39
CA VAL A 116 -12.77 -3.95 -0.74
C VAL A 116 -11.75 -5.09 -0.77
N VAL A 117 -10.47 -4.78 -0.64
CA VAL A 117 -9.39 -5.78 -0.70
C VAL A 117 -9.51 -6.81 0.42
N VAL A 118 -9.72 -6.38 1.67
CA VAL A 118 -9.76 -7.29 2.81
C VAL A 118 -10.86 -8.34 2.70
N VAL A 119 -11.98 -8.00 2.08
CA VAL A 119 -13.13 -8.90 1.92
C VAL A 119 -12.83 -10.05 0.96
N TYR A 120 -12.22 -9.78 -0.20
CA TYR A 120 -11.87 -10.85 -1.12
C TYR A 120 -10.56 -11.56 -0.75
N PHE A 121 -9.66 -10.88 -0.06
CA PHE A 121 -8.36 -11.46 0.31
C PHE A 121 -8.50 -12.70 1.21
N VAL A 122 -9.53 -12.72 2.07
CA VAL A 122 -9.81 -13.85 2.97
C VAL A 122 -10.13 -15.15 2.21
N ILE A 123 -10.72 -15.10 1.00
CA ILE A 123 -11.00 -16.33 0.26
C ILE A 123 -9.71 -17.05 -0.16
N ILE A 124 -8.64 -16.34 -0.43
CA ILE A 124 -7.33 -16.96 -0.72
C ILE A 124 -6.83 -17.74 0.51
N LEU A 125 -7.04 -17.18 1.70
CA LEU A 125 -6.73 -17.88 2.95
C LEU A 125 -7.61 -19.11 3.16
N VAL A 126 -8.86 -19.08 2.73
CA VAL A 126 -9.77 -20.25 2.75
C VAL A 126 -9.21 -21.38 1.89
N TRP A 127 -8.73 -21.09 0.68
CA TRP A 127 -8.10 -22.11 -0.18
C TRP A 127 -6.83 -22.67 0.47
N ILE A 128 -6.00 -21.82 1.07
CA ILE A 128 -4.82 -22.24 1.83
C ILE A 128 -5.21 -23.17 2.99
N MET A 129 -6.28 -22.86 3.73
CA MET A 129 -6.77 -23.70 4.83
C MET A 129 -7.27 -25.06 4.36
N THR A 130 -7.91 -25.12 3.20
CA THR A 130 -8.32 -26.38 2.59
C THR A 130 -7.11 -27.26 2.28
N TYR A 131 -6.07 -26.73 1.65
CA TYR A 131 -4.82 -27.45 1.44
C TYR A 131 -4.12 -27.81 2.76
N PHE A 132 -4.09 -26.89 3.73
CA PHE A 132 -3.49 -27.15 5.04
C PHE A 132 -4.13 -28.32 5.76
N ARG A 133 -5.46 -28.39 5.78
CA ARG A 133 -6.20 -29.53 6.33
C ARG A 133 -5.79 -30.84 5.67
N HIS A 134 -5.72 -30.85 4.35
CA HIS A 134 -5.37 -32.05 3.57
C HIS A 134 -3.88 -32.42 3.64
N SER A 135 -3.01 -31.51 4.11
CA SER A 135 -1.58 -31.79 4.28
C SER A 135 -1.27 -32.86 5.34
N PHE A 136 -2.24 -33.21 6.18
CA PHE A 136 -2.10 -34.27 7.20
C PHE A 136 -2.51 -35.66 6.71
N THR A 137 -3.03 -35.78 5.49
CA THR A 137 -3.39 -37.07 4.90
C THR A 137 -2.25 -37.64 4.06
N SER A 138 -2.05 -38.97 4.10
CA SER A 138 -1.02 -39.65 3.30
C SER A 138 -1.64 -40.79 2.47
N PRO A 139 -1.40 -40.85 1.14
CA PRO A 139 -0.70 -39.85 0.34
C PRO A 139 -1.45 -38.51 0.28
N LEU A 140 -0.74 -37.43 -0.14
CA LEU A 140 -1.36 -36.12 -0.32
C LEU A 140 -2.42 -36.19 -1.42
N PRO A 141 -3.64 -35.66 -1.24
CA PRO A 141 -4.75 -35.82 -2.19
C PRO A 141 -4.49 -35.25 -3.58
N TRP A 142 -3.56 -34.32 -3.72
CA TRP A 142 -3.19 -33.70 -5.00
C TRP A 142 -1.99 -34.36 -5.69
N THR A 143 -1.46 -35.48 -5.16
CA THR A 143 -0.36 -36.19 -5.80
C THR A 143 -0.79 -36.65 -7.19
N ASP A 144 -0.01 -36.30 -8.23
CA ASP A 144 -0.24 -36.56 -9.65
C ASP A 144 -1.54 -35.98 -10.25
N ARG A 145 -2.30 -35.17 -9.51
CA ARG A 145 -3.56 -34.55 -9.92
C ARG A 145 -3.80 -33.17 -9.28
N THR A 146 -2.79 -32.34 -9.28
CA THR A 146 -2.86 -31.01 -8.65
C THR A 146 -3.93 -30.11 -9.26
N GLU A 147 -4.09 -30.09 -10.57
CA GLU A 147 -5.12 -29.32 -11.27
C GLU A 147 -6.54 -29.79 -10.92
N GLU A 148 -6.77 -31.11 -11.02
CA GLU A 148 -8.06 -31.67 -10.64
C GLU A 148 -8.43 -31.32 -9.20
N PHE A 149 -7.49 -31.49 -8.27
CA PHE A 149 -7.73 -31.17 -6.86
C PHE A 149 -8.05 -29.70 -6.66
N TYR A 150 -7.31 -28.79 -7.29
CA TYR A 150 -7.52 -27.36 -7.16
C TYR A 150 -8.87 -26.91 -7.72
N TYR A 151 -9.15 -27.21 -9.00
CA TYR A 151 -10.36 -26.72 -9.67
C TYR A 151 -11.63 -27.42 -9.20
N THR A 152 -11.58 -28.74 -8.93
CA THR A 152 -12.80 -29.51 -8.62
C THR A 152 -13.08 -29.64 -7.13
N GLN A 153 -12.05 -29.65 -6.26
CA GLN A 153 -12.24 -29.86 -4.82
C GLN A 153 -12.11 -28.56 -4.02
N VAL A 154 -11.11 -27.73 -4.32
CA VAL A 154 -10.87 -26.47 -3.60
C VAL A 154 -11.81 -25.38 -4.10
N LEU A 155 -11.76 -25.08 -5.39
CA LEU A 155 -12.59 -24.04 -6.00
C LEU A 155 -14.01 -24.50 -6.27
N ARG A 156 -14.21 -25.79 -6.53
CA ARG A 156 -15.47 -26.37 -7.04
C ARG A 156 -16.02 -25.55 -8.19
N GLN A 157 -15.10 -25.14 -9.08
CA GLN A 157 -15.38 -24.21 -10.16
C GLN A 157 -16.39 -24.78 -11.14
N VAL A 158 -17.29 -23.95 -11.60
CA VAL A 158 -18.23 -24.23 -12.68
C VAL A 158 -17.86 -23.34 -13.86
N ASP A 159 -17.71 -23.93 -15.04
CA ASP A 159 -17.31 -23.20 -16.22
C ASP A 159 -18.36 -22.15 -16.59
N PRO A 160 -17.95 -20.90 -16.86
CA PRO A 160 -18.83 -19.86 -17.34
C PRO A 160 -19.27 -20.10 -18.77
N THR A 161 -20.34 -19.44 -19.20
CA THR A 161 -20.80 -19.51 -20.58
C THR A 161 -19.81 -18.77 -21.49
N PRO A 162 -19.20 -19.43 -22.48
CA PRO A 162 -18.27 -18.80 -23.41
C PRO A 162 -18.88 -17.59 -24.10
N GLY A 163 -18.08 -16.57 -24.28
CA GLY A 163 -18.48 -15.31 -24.87
C GLY A 163 -17.67 -14.96 -26.13
N VAL A 164 -17.35 -13.68 -26.28
CA VAL A 164 -16.60 -13.18 -27.43
C VAL A 164 -15.10 -13.24 -27.13
N ILE A 165 -14.34 -13.84 -28.06
CA ILE A 165 -12.89 -13.72 -28.04
C ILE A 165 -12.51 -12.36 -28.65
N SER A 166 -11.80 -11.54 -27.88
CA SER A 166 -11.32 -10.24 -28.36
C SER A 166 -10.22 -10.44 -29.43
N PRO A 167 -9.95 -9.39 -30.28
CA PRO A 167 -8.87 -9.46 -31.27
C PRO A 167 -7.49 -9.81 -30.68
N ASN A 168 -7.30 -9.59 -29.39
CA ASN A 168 -6.06 -9.88 -28.68
C ASN A 168 -6.05 -11.29 -28.05
N GLY A 169 -7.00 -12.16 -28.40
CA GLY A 169 -7.09 -13.52 -27.88
C GLY A 169 -7.64 -13.65 -26.46
N VAL A 170 -8.14 -12.55 -25.86
CA VAL A 170 -8.75 -12.57 -24.54
C VAL A 170 -10.21 -13.00 -24.67
N GLU A 171 -10.57 -14.10 -24.01
CA GLU A 171 -11.95 -14.58 -23.93
C GLU A 171 -12.73 -13.79 -22.88
N SER A 172 -13.93 -13.31 -23.26
CA SER A 172 -14.91 -12.72 -22.36
C SER A 172 -16.07 -13.69 -22.19
N PHE A 173 -16.60 -13.79 -20.96
CA PHE A 173 -17.73 -14.67 -20.68
C PHE A 173 -19.04 -13.87 -20.64
N PHE A 174 -20.14 -14.45 -21.14
CA PHE A 174 -21.45 -13.78 -21.12
C PHE A 174 -22.17 -13.92 -19.79
N SER A 175 -22.03 -15.05 -19.13
CA SER A 175 -22.67 -15.31 -17.85
C SER A 175 -21.88 -16.30 -17.01
N TYR A 176 -22.03 -16.17 -15.72
CA TYR A 176 -21.40 -17.02 -14.73
C TYR A 176 -22.48 -17.82 -14.00
N SER A 177 -22.26 -19.13 -13.94
CA SER A 177 -23.06 -20.08 -13.16
C SER A 177 -22.35 -20.40 -11.83
N GLY A 178 -22.96 -21.18 -10.97
CA GLY A 178 -22.31 -21.65 -9.75
C GLY A 178 -22.44 -20.68 -8.57
N MET A 179 -23.63 -20.12 -8.35
CA MET A 179 -23.95 -19.26 -7.20
C MET A 179 -24.10 -20.03 -5.88
N GLY A 180 -23.92 -21.36 -5.89
CA GLY A 180 -24.00 -22.18 -4.70
C GLY A 180 -22.87 -21.92 -3.71
N LEU A 181 -23.21 -21.75 -2.42
CA LEU A 181 -22.22 -21.61 -1.35
C LEU A 181 -21.48 -22.95 -1.12
N ILE A 182 -20.17 -22.86 -0.99
CA ILE A 182 -19.31 -23.98 -0.63
C ILE A 182 -19.22 -24.03 0.91
N GLY A 183 -19.90 -24.98 1.54
CA GLY A 183 -20.01 -25.06 3.01
C GLY A 183 -18.64 -25.11 3.73
N GLU A 184 -17.65 -25.82 3.16
CA GLU A 184 -16.30 -25.86 3.71
C GLU A 184 -15.63 -24.47 3.63
N ALA A 185 -15.80 -23.75 2.53
CA ALA A 185 -15.28 -22.40 2.36
C ALA A 185 -15.89 -21.41 3.37
N VAL A 186 -17.21 -21.52 3.61
CA VAL A 186 -17.89 -20.71 4.63
C VAL A 186 -17.33 -21.01 6.03
N GLY A 187 -17.11 -22.27 6.37
CA GLY A 187 -16.53 -22.68 7.66
C GLY A 187 -15.11 -22.12 7.87
N TRP A 188 -14.24 -22.26 6.87
CA TRP A 188 -12.89 -21.71 6.95
C TRP A 188 -12.88 -20.19 6.95
N SER A 189 -13.76 -19.54 6.19
CA SER A 189 -13.90 -18.08 6.21
C SER A 189 -14.27 -17.58 7.61
N ALA A 190 -15.26 -18.22 8.28
CA ALA A 190 -15.64 -17.87 9.64
C ALA A 190 -14.45 -18.02 10.62
N PHE A 191 -13.69 -19.12 10.51
CA PHE A 191 -12.50 -19.34 11.33
C PHE A 191 -11.43 -18.28 11.12
N ILE A 192 -11.13 -17.93 9.87
CA ILE A 192 -10.12 -16.90 9.54
C ILE A 192 -10.54 -15.54 10.08
N TRP A 193 -11.80 -15.14 9.87
CA TRP A 193 -12.33 -13.88 10.42
C TRP A 193 -12.27 -13.83 11.95
N PHE A 194 -12.52 -14.97 12.61
CA PHE A 194 -12.32 -15.08 14.05
C PHE A 194 -10.85 -14.89 14.46
N CYS A 195 -9.90 -15.50 13.73
CA CYS A 195 -8.46 -15.29 13.98
C CYS A 195 -8.06 -13.82 13.77
N VAL A 196 -8.56 -13.18 12.72
CA VAL A 196 -8.33 -11.75 12.46
C VAL A 196 -8.86 -10.88 13.60
N TYR A 197 -10.07 -11.17 14.10
CA TYR A 197 -10.60 -10.49 15.28
C TYR A 197 -9.68 -10.60 16.49
N LEU A 198 -9.17 -11.79 16.79
CA LEU A 198 -8.26 -12.01 17.91
C LEU A 198 -6.95 -11.22 17.79
N CYS A 199 -6.49 -10.94 16.56
CA CYS A 199 -5.27 -10.17 16.33
C CYS A 199 -5.44 -8.66 16.57
N MET A 200 -6.68 -8.12 16.56
CA MET A 200 -6.88 -6.67 16.51
C MET A 200 -7.90 -6.11 17.53
N PHE A 201 -8.69 -6.94 18.21
CA PHE A 201 -9.85 -6.49 19.01
C PHE A 201 -9.52 -5.45 20.08
N ASN A 202 -8.35 -5.51 20.68
CA ASN A 202 -7.94 -4.61 21.77
C ASN A 202 -6.82 -3.62 21.37
N GLY A 203 -6.66 -3.35 20.07
CA GLY A 203 -5.77 -2.32 19.55
C GLY A 203 -4.29 -2.72 19.50
N VAL A 204 -3.43 -1.70 19.38
CA VAL A 204 -2.00 -1.86 19.07
C VAL A 204 -1.21 -2.71 20.06
N GLY A 205 -1.68 -2.86 21.30
CA GLY A 205 -1.04 -3.74 22.29
C GLY A 205 -1.13 -5.21 21.90
N ILE A 206 -2.30 -5.68 21.44
CA ILE A 206 -2.50 -7.06 20.95
C ILE A 206 -1.95 -7.20 19.53
N THR A 207 -2.25 -6.27 18.65
CA THR A 207 -1.75 -6.27 17.27
C THR A 207 -0.22 -6.37 17.23
N GLY A 208 0.49 -5.61 18.09
CA GLY A 208 1.94 -5.71 18.16
C GLY A 208 2.46 -7.08 18.62
N ARG A 209 1.73 -7.76 19.52
CA ARG A 209 2.10 -9.14 19.95
C ARG A 209 1.77 -10.17 18.87
N ALA A 210 0.61 -10.06 18.24
CA ALA A 210 0.24 -10.89 17.11
C ALA A 210 1.30 -10.80 16.00
N ALA A 211 1.80 -9.59 15.71
CA ALA A 211 2.81 -9.36 14.69
C ALA A 211 4.13 -10.08 14.97
N TYR A 212 4.57 -10.23 16.23
CA TYR A 212 5.75 -11.03 16.54
C TYR A 212 5.59 -12.49 16.10
N PHE A 213 4.41 -13.08 16.30
CA PHE A 213 4.14 -14.45 15.90
C PHE A 213 3.87 -14.58 14.40
N THR A 214 3.00 -13.72 13.87
CA THR A 214 2.55 -13.81 12.47
C THR A 214 3.59 -13.34 11.45
N MET A 215 4.67 -12.68 11.90
CA MET A 215 5.77 -12.24 11.03
C MET A 215 7.07 -13.02 11.26
N ALA A 216 7.52 -13.18 12.51
CA ALA A 216 8.80 -13.81 12.76
C ALA A 216 8.81 -15.29 12.38
N LEU A 217 7.72 -16.01 12.67
CA LEU A 217 7.61 -17.44 12.36
C LEU A 217 7.62 -17.71 10.85
N PRO A 218 6.81 -17.02 10.00
CA PRO A 218 6.88 -17.19 8.55
C PRO A 218 8.23 -16.86 7.93
N ILE A 219 8.94 -15.84 8.41
CA ILE A 219 10.30 -15.53 7.93
C ILE A 219 11.22 -16.73 8.15
N PHE A 220 11.20 -17.30 9.36
CA PHE A 220 12.00 -18.48 9.68
C PHE A 220 11.61 -19.70 8.83
N MET A 221 10.30 -19.94 8.64
CA MET A 221 9.77 -21.02 7.81
C MET A 221 10.16 -20.85 6.33
N THR A 222 10.12 -19.60 5.82
CA THR A 222 10.54 -19.30 4.46
C THR A 222 12.03 -19.58 4.25
N ILE A 223 12.90 -19.32 5.22
CA ILE A 223 14.32 -19.66 5.13
C ILE A 223 14.53 -21.18 5.02
N ILE A 224 13.77 -21.97 5.78
CA ILE A 224 13.81 -23.44 5.69
C ILE A 224 13.35 -23.91 4.31
N LEU A 225 12.22 -23.38 3.81
CA LEU A 225 11.70 -23.68 2.47
C LEU A 225 12.70 -23.29 1.38
N LEU A 226 13.32 -22.11 1.49
CA LEU A 226 14.37 -21.65 0.58
C LEU A 226 15.51 -22.66 0.47
N GLY A 227 16.06 -23.08 1.60
CA GLY A 227 17.13 -24.09 1.64
C GLY A 227 16.72 -25.39 0.95
N ARG A 228 15.51 -25.86 1.23
CA ARG A 228 14.98 -27.09 0.62
C ARG A 228 14.74 -26.95 -0.88
N CYS A 229 14.05 -25.90 -1.31
CA CYS A 229 13.71 -25.71 -2.73
C CYS A 229 14.96 -25.48 -3.60
N CYS A 230 15.95 -24.75 -3.10
CA CYS A 230 17.21 -24.55 -3.81
C CYS A 230 18.10 -25.82 -3.86
N SER A 231 17.86 -26.80 -2.98
CA SER A 231 18.58 -28.09 -3.00
C SER A 231 17.95 -29.15 -3.89
N LEU A 232 16.83 -28.87 -4.56
CA LEU A 232 16.18 -29.80 -5.48
C LEU A 232 17.02 -30.01 -6.74
N GLU A 233 16.86 -31.18 -7.34
CA GLU A 233 17.50 -31.51 -8.63
C GLU A 233 17.09 -30.48 -9.69
N ASN A 234 18.01 -30.03 -10.52
CA ASN A 234 17.78 -29.01 -11.56
C ASN A 234 17.29 -27.62 -11.06
N ALA A 235 17.20 -27.35 -9.75
CA ALA A 235 16.80 -26.05 -9.22
C ALA A 235 17.63 -24.88 -9.82
N GLY A 236 18.91 -25.13 -10.11
CA GLY A 236 19.80 -24.15 -10.74
C GLY A 236 19.34 -23.65 -12.10
N ARG A 237 18.50 -24.40 -12.85
CA ARG A 237 17.93 -23.95 -14.13
C ARG A 237 16.92 -22.81 -13.91
N GLY A 238 16.01 -22.99 -12.96
CA GLY A 238 15.05 -21.95 -12.61
C GLY A 238 15.71 -20.71 -11.98
N ILE A 239 16.73 -20.91 -11.12
CA ILE A 239 17.50 -19.81 -10.54
C ILE A 239 18.24 -19.00 -11.64
N LYS A 240 18.76 -19.64 -12.67
CA LYS A 240 19.33 -18.96 -13.85
C LYS A 240 18.28 -18.16 -14.60
N LEU A 241 17.07 -18.70 -14.77
CA LEU A 241 15.96 -17.96 -15.38
C LEU A 241 15.62 -16.70 -14.58
N TYR A 242 15.64 -16.78 -13.26
CA TYR A 242 15.36 -15.65 -12.36
C TYR A 242 16.43 -14.57 -12.40
N PHE A 243 17.70 -14.93 -12.25
CA PHE A 243 18.77 -13.97 -11.89
C PHE A 243 19.92 -13.91 -12.89
N ALA A 244 19.88 -14.67 -14.00
CA ALA A 244 20.95 -14.68 -14.99
C ALA A 244 20.47 -14.57 -16.46
N THR A 245 19.16 -14.58 -16.69
CA THR A 245 18.60 -14.41 -18.04
C THR A 245 18.37 -12.93 -18.29
N TRP A 246 18.82 -12.45 -19.44
CA TRP A 246 18.66 -11.07 -19.89
C TRP A 246 18.00 -11.02 -21.26
N ASP A 247 16.93 -10.22 -21.36
CA ASP A 247 16.27 -9.88 -22.61
C ASP A 247 16.17 -8.35 -22.76
N SER A 248 16.99 -7.78 -23.64
CA SER A 248 17.08 -6.34 -23.85
C SER A 248 15.80 -5.73 -24.42
N ASP A 249 15.02 -6.51 -25.21
CA ASP A 249 13.85 -6.01 -25.91
C ASP A 249 12.67 -5.79 -24.93
N SER A 250 12.62 -6.57 -23.88
CA SER A 250 11.60 -6.45 -22.83
C SER A 250 11.64 -5.11 -22.09
N ILE A 251 12.80 -4.43 -21.98
CA ILE A 251 12.91 -3.13 -21.29
C ILE A 251 12.09 -2.04 -21.98
N ALA A 252 11.94 -2.12 -23.29
CA ALA A 252 11.12 -1.19 -24.07
C ALA A 252 9.61 -1.41 -23.90
N SER A 253 9.20 -2.53 -23.29
CA SER A 253 7.80 -2.88 -23.10
C SER A 253 7.17 -2.05 -21.97
N GLY A 254 6.12 -1.27 -22.27
CA GLY A 254 5.33 -0.57 -21.26
C GLY A 254 4.69 -1.51 -20.23
N GLN A 255 4.39 -2.76 -20.61
CA GLN A 255 3.83 -3.78 -19.75
C GLN A 255 4.79 -4.16 -18.62
N LEU A 256 6.10 -4.30 -18.90
CA LEU A 256 7.11 -4.58 -17.89
C LEU A 256 7.12 -3.48 -16.80
N TRP A 257 7.11 -2.21 -17.22
CA TRP A 257 7.11 -1.06 -16.30
C TRP A 257 5.83 -0.98 -15.46
N GLN A 258 4.66 -1.19 -16.09
CA GLN A 258 3.37 -1.22 -15.40
C GLN A 258 3.34 -2.35 -14.37
N THR A 259 3.72 -3.55 -14.76
CA THR A 259 3.67 -4.74 -13.92
C THR A 259 4.63 -4.63 -12.73
N ALA A 260 5.86 -4.15 -12.96
CA ALA A 260 6.83 -3.93 -11.89
C ALA A 260 6.36 -2.86 -10.91
N THR A 261 5.83 -1.74 -11.42
CA THR A 261 5.28 -0.67 -10.57
C THR A 261 4.07 -1.15 -9.77
N GLY A 262 3.13 -1.84 -10.42
CA GLY A 262 1.95 -2.41 -9.77
C GLY A 262 2.33 -3.43 -8.68
N GLN A 263 3.33 -4.28 -8.93
CA GLN A 263 3.84 -5.22 -7.94
C GLN A 263 4.40 -4.51 -6.71
N VAL A 264 5.21 -3.47 -6.89
CA VAL A 264 5.79 -2.72 -5.76
C VAL A 264 4.71 -2.09 -4.88
N PHE A 265 3.66 -1.47 -5.46
CA PHE A 265 2.58 -0.87 -4.68
C PHE A 265 1.73 -1.90 -3.96
N PHE A 266 1.33 -2.95 -4.65
CA PHE A 266 0.56 -4.03 -4.04
C PHE A 266 1.33 -4.70 -2.90
N SER A 267 2.60 -5.04 -3.15
CA SER A 267 3.45 -5.73 -2.19
C SER A 267 3.80 -4.86 -0.98
N THR A 268 4.12 -3.59 -1.18
CA THR A 268 4.45 -2.69 -0.07
C THR A 268 3.24 -2.23 0.73
N GLY A 269 2.03 -2.37 0.20
CA GLY A 269 0.79 -1.95 0.87
C GLY A 269 0.64 -0.43 1.03
N VAL A 270 1.30 0.37 0.21
CA VAL A 270 1.17 1.82 0.15
C VAL A 270 -0.18 2.20 -0.49
N GLY A 271 -0.84 3.23 0.02
CA GLY A 271 -2.15 3.68 -0.47
C GLY A 271 -3.36 3.01 0.20
N PHE A 272 -3.15 2.04 1.09
CA PHE A 272 -4.23 1.40 1.87
C PHE A 272 -4.59 2.17 3.14
N GLY A 273 -3.84 3.19 3.52
CA GLY A 273 -4.10 4.04 4.68
C GLY A 273 -3.75 3.43 6.04
N TYR A 274 -3.41 2.13 6.13
CA TYR A 274 -3.08 1.53 7.41
C TYR A 274 -1.72 1.99 7.97
N TYR A 275 -0.77 2.41 7.14
CA TYR A 275 0.47 3.02 7.64
C TYR A 275 0.22 4.35 8.33
N ILE A 276 -0.70 5.17 7.80
CA ILE A 276 -1.12 6.41 8.45
C ILE A 276 -1.75 6.10 9.81
N ALA A 277 -2.66 5.11 9.85
CA ALA A 277 -3.30 4.67 11.07
C ALA A 277 -2.28 4.14 12.08
N TYR A 278 -1.37 3.25 11.70
CA TYR A 278 -0.35 2.67 12.56
C TYR A 278 0.67 3.70 13.05
N ALA A 279 1.14 4.57 12.17
CA ALA A 279 2.06 5.64 12.54
C ALA A 279 1.43 6.65 13.52
N SER A 280 0.10 6.80 13.52
CA SER A 280 -0.61 7.64 14.48
C SER A 280 -0.49 7.16 15.93
N TYR A 281 -0.15 5.88 16.14
CA TYR A 281 0.11 5.28 17.44
C TYR A 281 1.61 5.24 17.82
N ASN A 282 2.50 5.80 16.97
CA ASN A 282 3.91 5.93 17.29
C ASN A 282 4.13 6.97 18.39
N SER A 283 5.32 6.93 19.01
CA SER A 283 5.79 8.09 19.76
C SER A 283 5.86 9.32 18.85
N LYS A 284 5.49 10.49 19.36
CA LYS A 284 5.51 11.75 18.59
C LYS A 284 6.86 12.01 17.91
N TRP A 285 7.95 11.61 18.55
CA TRP A 285 9.32 11.84 18.12
C TRP A 285 10.00 10.58 17.55
N ALA A 286 9.24 9.63 17.01
CA ALA A 286 9.80 8.46 16.33
C ALA A 286 10.45 8.84 14.99
N ASN A 287 11.37 8.00 14.51
CA ASN A 287 12.11 8.26 13.26
C ASN A 287 11.33 7.75 12.04
N ALA A 288 10.29 8.49 11.64
CA ALA A 288 9.37 8.12 10.56
C ALA A 288 10.07 7.83 9.23
N VAL A 289 11.09 8.61 8.86
CA VAL A 289 11.81 8.45 7.59
C VAL A 289 12.59 7.15 7.55
N GLN A 290 13.30 6.84 8.64
CA GLN A 290 14.03 5.58 8.76
C GLN A 290 13.09 4.38 8.80
N ASP A 291 11.98 4.48 9.54
CA ASP A 291 11.01 3.40 9.65
C ASP A 291 10.36 3.09 8.30
N ALA A 292 9.93 4.11 7.54
CA ALA A 292 9.39 3.93 6.20
C ALA A 292 10.40 3.26 5.25
N THR A 293 11.67 3.68 5.29
CA THR A 293 12.74 3.09 4.48
C THR A 293 12.97 1.62 4.86
N ILE A 294 13.02 1.31 6.16
CA ILE A 294 13.19 -0.07 6.65
C ILE A 294 12.04 -0.96 6.19
N ILE A 295 10.79 -0.49 6.29
CA ILE A 295 9.60 -1.26 5.90
C ILE A 295 9.66 -1.62 4.42
N VAL A 296 9.85 -0.65 3.53
CA VAL A 296 9.90 -0.90 2.07
C VAL A 296 11.07 -1.81 1.71
N CYS A 297 12.29 -1.48 2.18
CA CYS A 297 13.47 -2.26 1.83
C CYS A 297 13.40 -3.70 2.36
N SER A 298 12.89 -3.90 3.59
CA SER A 298 12.75 -5.25 4.17
C SER A 298 11.70 -6.08 3.41
N ASN A 299 10.58 -5.48 3.00
CA ASN A 299 9.57 -6.15 2.18
C ASN A 299 10.15 -6.59 0.83
N CYS A 300 10.81 -5.68 0.12
CA CYS A 300 11.40 -5.96 -1.18
C CYS A 300 12.55 -7.00 -1.10
N LEU A 301 13.34 -6.94 -0.04
CA LEU A 301 14.38 -7.94 0.23
C LEU A 301 13.76 -9.32 0.48
N PHE A 302 12.68 -9.38 1.28
CA PHE A 302 11.99 -10.62 1.57
C PHE A 302 11.45 -11.28 0.30
N GLU A 303 10.70 -10.53 -0.55
CA GLU A 303 10.14 -11.10 -1.78
C GLU A 303 11.22 -11.51 -2.78
N THR A 304 12.30 -10.74 -2.90
CA THR A 304 13.44 -11.09 -3.76
C THR A 304 14.12 -12.38 -3.31
N ILE A 305 14.31 -12.56 -1.99
CA ILE A 305 14.92 -13.77 -1.43
C ILE A 305 13.96 -14.97 -1.53
N ALA A 306 12.68 -14.78 -1.19
CA ALA A 306 11.67 -15.83 -1.24
C ALA A 306 11.48 -16.37 -2.67
N ALA A 307 11.63 -15.54 -3.69
CA ALA A 307 11.52 -15.93 -5.09
C ALA A 307 12.55 -17.01 -5.50
N PHE A 308 13.74 -17.06 -4.89
CA PHE A 308 14.70 -18.14 -5.15
C PHE A 308 14.11 -19.52 -4.84
N ALA A 309 13.29 -19.64 -3.79
CA ALA A 309 12.62 -20.90 -3.49
C ALA A 309 11.62 -21.28 -4.59
N VAL A 310 10.82 -20.32 -5.09
CA VAL A 310 9.88 -20.54 -6.20
C VAL A 310 10.61 -20.93 -7.47
N PHE A 311 11.65 -20.19 -7.83
CA PHE A 311 12.44 -20.51 -9.04
C PHE A 311 13.24 -21.80 -8.90
N GLY A 312 13.60 -22.22 -7.68
CA GLY A 312 14.12 -23.55 -7.41
C GLY A 312 13.11 -24.64 -7.76
N VAL A 313 11.84 -24.48 -7.38
CA VAL A 313 10.73 -25.36 -7.74
C VAL A 313 10.45 -25.33 -9.24
N VAL A 314 10.43 -24.15 -9.87
CA VAL A 314 10.26 -23.96 -11.32
C VAL A 314 11.33 -24.75 -12.11
N GLY A 315 12.59 -24.67 -11.65
CA GLY A 315 13.68 -25.46 -12.26
C GLY A 315 13.56 -26.96 -12.05
N TYR A 316 13.09 -27.38 -10.87
CA TYR A 316 12.86 -28.79 -10.56
C TYR A 316 11.76 -29.42 -11.44
N LEU A 317 10.67 -28.69 -11.68
CA LEU A 317 9.55 -29.14 -12.53
C LEU A 317 9.78 -28.89 -14.02
N ASP A 318 10.96 -28.41 -14.42
CA ASP A 318 11.32 -28.03 -15.81
C ASP A 318 10.34 -27.05 -16.47
N ILE A 319 9.75 -26.15 -15.66
CA ILE A 319 8.87 -25.09 -16.14
C ILE A 319 9.74 -23.97 -16.72
N ASN A 320 9.46 -23.58 -17.96
CA ASN A 320 10.18 -22.52 -18.64
C ASN A 320 9.25 -21.77 -19.61
N PRO A 321 9.60 -20.54 -20.05
CA PRO A 321 8.74 -19.76 -20.94
C PRO A 321 8.41 -20.41 -22.28
N SER A 322 9.17 -21.45 -22.71
CA SER A 322 8.92 -22.17 -23.96
C SER A 322 7.79 -23.18 -23.83
N ASN A 323 7.65 -23.83 -22.65
CA ASN A 323 6.59 -24.81 -22.40
C ASN A 323 5.40 -24.24 -21.62
N THR A 324 5.65 -23.17 -20.85
CA THR A 324 4.64 -22.48 -20.06
C THR A 324 4.76 -20.97 -20.33
N PRO A 325 4.07 -20.44 -21.34
CA PRO A 325 4.23 -19.04 -21.76
C PRO A 325 3.82 -18.04 -20.69
N ARG A 326 2.94 -18.44 -19.77
CA ARG A 326 2.49 -17.62 -18.65
C ARG A 326 2.26 -18.47 -17.41
N LEU A 327 2.69 -17.98 -16.27
CA LEU A 327 2.55 -18.62 -14.97
C LEU A 327 1.82 -17.68 -14.01
N GLY A 328 0.61 -18.03 -13.61
CA GLY A 328 -0.23 -17.23 -12.73
C GLY A 328 0.22 -17.29 -11.27
N ALA A 329 -0.11 -16.27 -10.48
CA ALA A 329 0.21 -16.26 -9.06
C ALA A 329 -0.48 -17.40 -8.29
N PHE A 330 -1.74 -17.67 -8.59
CA PHE A 330 -2.47 -18.78 -7.96
C PHE A 330 -1.97 -20.15 -8.45
N GLU A 331 -1.54 -20.25 -9.71
CA GLU A 331 -0.90 -21.45 -10.24
C GLU A 331 0.41 -21.77 -9.49
N ILE A 332 1.22 -20.77 -9.17
CA ILE A 332 2.42 -21.00 -8.34
C ILE A 332 2.01 -21.56 -6.97
N GLY A 333 1.07 -20.91 -6.29
CA GLY A 333 0.69 -21.25 -4.91
C GLY A 333 -0.06 -22.57 -4.77
N PHE A 334 -0.91 -22.91 -5.73
CA PHE A 334 -1.88 -24.00 -5.61
C PHE A 334 -1.67 -25.15 -6.59
N LEU A 335 -0.82 -24.99 -7.62
CA LEU A 335 -0.45 -26.05 -8.55
C LEU A 335 1.05 -26.38 -8.49
N THR A 336 1.91 -25.39 -8.77
CA THR A 336 3.37 -25.59 -8.92
C THR A 336 4.03 -26.03 -7.61
N TYR A 337 3.82 -25.30 -6.50
CA TYR A 337 4.37 -25.70 -5.20
C TYR A 337 3.81 -27.03 -4.69
N PRO A 338 2.48 -27.26 -4.71
CA PRO A 338 1.92 -28.54 -4.29
C PRO A 338 2.44 -29.73 -5.11
N ALA A 339 2.63 -29.57 -6.42
CA ALA A 339 3.20 -30.63 -7.27
C ALA A 339 4.64 -30.97 -6.86
N ALA A 340 5.49 -29.96 -6.68
CA ALA A 340 6.86 -30.17 -6.22
C ALA A 340 6.92 -30.78 -4.81
N ILE A 341 6.08 -30.31 -3.89
CA ILE A 341 6.01 -30.82 -2.52
C ILE A 341 5.60 -32.30 -2.51
N ALA A 342 4.61 -32.68 -3.33
CA ALA A 342 4.16 -34.07 -3.42
C ALA A 342 5.28 -35.04 -3.87
N ALA A 343 6.20 -34.57 -4.69
CA ALA A 343 7.37 -35.32 -5.15
C ALA A 343 8.55 -35.35 -4.17
N MET A 344 8.51 -34.55 -3.07
CA MET A 344 9.61 -34.48 -2.10
C MET A 344 9.51 -35.61 -1.06
N PRO A 345 10.65 -36.18 -0.59
CA PRO A 345 10.65 -37.02 0.60
C PRO A 345 10.09 -36.27 1.80
N GLY A 346 9.13 -36.87 2.52
CA GLY A 346 8.44 -36.22 3.64
C GLY A 346 7.45 -35.14 3.22
N ALA A 347 6.77 -35.33 2.09
CA ALA A 347 5.83 -34.40 1.48
C ALA A 347 4.85 -33.75 2.45
N ASN A 348 4.28 -34.52 3.39
CA ASN A 348 3.36 -33.99 4.40
C ASN A 348 3.98 -32.89 5.25
N PHE A 349 5.24 -33.06 5.71
CA PHE A 349 5.94 -32.05 6.49
C PHE A 349 6.10 -30.74 5.70
N TRP A 350 6.53 -30.85 4.44
CA TRP A 350 6.74 -29.69 3.60
C TRP A 350 5.42 -28.98 3.23
N ALA A 351 4.35 -29.77 3.02
CA ALA A 351 3.01 -29.23 2.77
C ALA A 351 2.50 -28.43 3.98
N VAL A 352 2.58 -29.02 5.18
CA VAL A 352 2.19 -28.33 6.43
C VAL A 352 2.99 -27.07 6.63
N LEU A 353 4.31 -27.11 6.43
CA LEU A 353 5.21 -25.95 6.59
C LEU A 353 4.83 -24.82 5.60
N PHE A 354 4.62 -25.17 4.33
CA PHE A 354 4.32 -24.22 3.27
C PHE A 354 2.96 -23.53 3.48
N PHE A 355 1.90 -24.32 3.66
CA PHE A 355 0.56 -23.75 3.82
C PHE A 355 0.37 -23.01 5.15
N LEU A 356 1.04 -23.45 6.23
CA LEU A 356 1.09 -22.68 7.48
C LEU A 356 1.80 -21.33 7.30
N THR A 357 2.89 -21.31 6.55
CA THR A 357 3.60 -20.06 6.21
C THR A 357 2.68 -19.09 5.47
N LEU A 358 2.01 -19.56 4.41
CA LEU A 358 1.08 -18.72 3.64
C LEU A 358 -0.11 -18.25 4.48
N MET A 359 -0.66 -19.10 5.36
CA MET A 359 -1.76 -18.74 6.26
C MET A 359 -1.36 -17.61 7.21
N LEU A 360 -0.21 -17.73 7.88
CA LEU A 360 0.26 -16.71 8.83
C LEU A 360 0.57 -15.39 8.13
N LEU A 361 1.22 -15.43 6.96
CA LEU A 361 1.48 -14.25 6.14
C LEU A 361 0.18 -13.59 5.65
N GLY A 362 -0.82 -14.37 5.28
CA GLY A 362 -2.10 -13.83 4.86
C GLY A 362 -2.88 -13.18 6.02
N ILE A 363 -2.90 -13.81 7.21
CA ILE A 363 -3.52 -13.22 8.40
C ILE A 363 -2.81 -11.90 8.77
N SER A 364 -1.47 -11.86 8.71
CA SER A 364 -0.70 -10.65 9.02
C SER A 364 -1.02 -9.47 8.12
N SER A 365 -1.43 -9.70 6.88
CA SER A 365 -1.86 -8.66 5.94
C SER A 365 -3.36 -8.30 6.09
N THR A 366 -4.20 -9.22 6.56
CA THR A 366 -5.64 -9.02 6.68
C THR A 366 -6.01 -8.04 7.81
N TYR A 367 -5.44 -8.23 9.01
CA TYR A 367 -5.85 -7.40 10.16
C TYR A 367 -5.44 -5.92 10.02
N PRO A 368 -4.33 -5.47 9.38
CA PRO A 368 -4.06 -4.04 9.17
C PRO A 368 -5.08 -3.37 8.26
N MET A 369 -5.50 -4.07 7.19
CA MET A 369 -6.50 -3.55 6.25
C MET A 369 -7.88 -3.37 6.92
N LEU A 370 -8.25 -4.22 7.87
CA LEU A 370 -9.48 -4.03 8.63
C LEU A 370 -9.30 -2.98 9.74
N ASP A 371 -8.12 -2.92 10.35
CA ASP A 371 -7.83 -2.02 11.47
C ASP A 371 -7.81 -0.54 11.08
N VAL A 372 -7.53 -0.21 9.82
CA VAL A 372 -7.66 1.17 9.33
C VAL A 372 -9.10 1.66 9.40
N ILE A 373 -10.09 0.78 9.15
CA ILE A 373 -11.52 1.09 9.26
C ILE A 373 -11.90 1.28 10.73
N VAL A 374 -11.46 0.35 11.60
CA VAL A 374 -11.67 0.47 13.06
C VAL A 374 -11.09 1.78 13.58
N THR A 375 -9.86 2.11 13.19
CA THR A 375 -9.19 3.35 13.61
C THR A 375 -9.97 4.58 13.17
N ALA A 376 -10.48 4.63 11.95
CA ALA A 376 -11.28 5.76 11.46
C ALA A 376 -12.59 5.93 12.27
N ILE A 377 -13.26 4.84 12.63
CA ILE A 377 -14.47 4.86 13.46
C ILE A 377 -14.11 5.28 14.88
N MET A 378 -13.05 4.71 15.46
CA MET A 378 -12.60 5.04 16.82
C MET A 378 -12.14 6.47 16.96
N ASP A 379 -11.49 7.06 15.96
CA ASP A 379 -11.12 8.48 15.96
C ASP A 379 -12.34 9.38 16.14
N ARG A 380 -13.49 8.99 15.60
CA ARG A 380 -14.74 9.78 15.69
C ARG A 380 -15.57 9.47 16.93
N TYR A 381 -15.64 8.20 17.34
CA TYR A 381 -16.63 7.73 18.30
C TYR A 381 -16.05 7.06 19.56
N HIS A 382 -14.73 7.20 19.84
CA HIS A 382 -14.05 6.52 20.96
C HIS A 382 -14.72 6.74 22.33
N HIS A 383 -15.38 7.88 22.53
CA HIS A 383 -16.12 8.17 23.78
C HIS A 383 -17.47 7.45 23.87
N LYS A 384 -17.99 6.90 22.76
CA LYS A 384 -19.35 6.35 22.69
C LYS A 384 -19.38 4.83 22.55
N VAL A 385 -18.35 4.25 21.95
CA VAL A 385 -18.31 2.82 21.60
C VAL A 385 -16.96 2.22 21.96
N ALA A 386 -16.98 1.02 22.53
CA ALA A 386 -15.77 0.27 22.84
C ALA A 386 -15.15 -0.34 21.57
N ARG A 387 -13.83 -0.23 21.43
CA ARG A 387 -13.08 -0.77 20.27
C ARG A 387 -13.36 -2.25 20.00
N PRO A 388 -13.40 -3.18 20.98
CA PRO A 388 -13.72 -4.59 20.74
C PRO A 388 -15.08 -4.80 20.06
N LEU A 389 -16.08 -4.00 20.42
CA LEU A 389 -17.42 -4.08 19.81
C LEU A 389 -17.38 -3.61 18.34
N VAL A 390 -16.69 -2.49 18.05
CA VAL A 390 -16.52 -1.99 16.68
C VAL A 390 -15.82 -3.04 15.82
N ALA A 391 -14.72 -3.62 16.32
CA ALA A 391 -14.00 -4.67 15.63
C ALA A 391 -14.87 -5.91 15.38
N ALA A 392 -15.66 -6.36 16.39
CA ALA A 392 -16.55 -7.49 16.24
C ALA A 392 -17.61 -7.26 15.16
N VAL A 393 -18.28 -6.10 15.18
CA VAL A 393 -19.31 -5.75 14.19
C VAL A 393 -18.70 -5.70 12.78
N LEU A 394 -17.53 -5.08 12.62
CA LEU A 394 -16.85 -4.99 11.32
C LEU A 394 -16.42 -6.36 10.79
N VAL A 395 -15.92 -7.24 11.67
CA VAL A 395 -15.56 -8.62 11.30
C VAL A 395 -16.79 -9.38 10.84
N VAL A 396 -17.92 -9.27 11.54
CA VAL A 396 -19.18 -9.93 11.13
C VAL A 396 -19.68 -9.38 9.79
N VAL A 397 -19.67 -8.06 9.60
CA VAL A 397 -20.07 -7.45 8.32
C VAL A 397 -19.14 -7.89 7.19
N ALA A 398 -17.83 -7.87 7.40
CA ALA A 398 -16.86 -8.32 6.41
C ALA A 398 -17.01 -9.81 6.08
N PHE A 399 -17.25 -10.66 7.09
CA PHE A 399 -17.58 -12.07 6.89
C PHE A 399 -18.81 -12.24 6.01
N LEU A 400 -19.91 -11.55 6.32
CA LEU A 400 -21.15 -11.65 5.53
C LEU A 400 -20.95 -11.22 4.08
N ILE A 401 -20.21 -10.14 3.84
CA ILE A 401 -19.88 -9.71 2.48
C ILE A 401 -18.94 -10.71 1.80
N SER A 402 -17.97 -11.30 2.51
CA SER A 402 -17.04 -12.27 1.95
C SER A 402 -17.70 -13.58 1.51
N LEU A 403 -18.93 -13.87 1.94
CA LEU A 403 -19.67 -15.05 1.51
C LEU A 403 -19.91 -15.10 -0.02
N MET A 404 -19.96 -13.94 -0.69
CA MET A 404 -20.06 -13.89 -2.15
C MET A 404 -18.86 -14.56 -2.84
N TYR A 405 -17.68 -14.54 -2.20
CA TYR A 405 -16.49 -15.20 -2.70
C TYR A 405 -16.40 -16.69 -2.28
N CYS A 406 -17.21 -17.14 -1.32
CA CYS A 406 -17.32 -18.55 -0.91
C CYS A 406 -18.24 -19.36 -1.84
N THR A 407 -18.50 -18.91 -3.05
CA THR A 407 -19.32 -19.56 -4.06
C THR A 407 -18.44 -20.24 -5.13
N GLN A 408 -19.05 -21.12 -5.92
CA GLN A 408 -18.40 -21.80 -7.03
C GLN A 408 -17.89 -20.83 -8.12
N PHE A 409 -18.45 -19.64 -8.18
CA PHE A 409 -18.04 -18.57 -9.09
C PHE A 409 -17.06 -17.56 -8.42
N GLY A 410 -16.78 -17.73 -7.12
CA GLY A 410 -15.99 -16.80 -6.31
C GLY A 410 -14.59 -16.53 -6.83
N TYR A 411 -13.95 -17.48 -7.51
CA TYR A 411 -12.65 -17.28 -8.16
C TYR A 411 -12.71 -16.21 -9.25
N TYR A 412 -13.70 -16.27 -10.13
CA TYR A 412 -13.86 -15.28 -11.20
C TYR A 412 -14.19 -13.90 -10.65
N LEU A 413 -15.05 -13.85 -9.61
CA LEU A 413 -15.39 -12.59 -8.94
C LEU A 413 -14.13 -11.95 -8.31
N LEU A 414 -13.28 -12.78 -7.67
CA LEU A 414 -12.02 -12.31 -7.12
C LEU A 414 -11.13 -11.72 -8.22
N ASP A 415 -10.91 -12.44 -9.32
CA ASP A 415 -10.04 -11.98 -10.41
C ASP A 415 -10.53 -10.64 -11.01
N GLY A 416 -11.84 -10.54 -11.26
CA GLY A 416 -12.43 -9.32 -11.81
C GLY A 416 -12.35 -8.10 -10.88
N VAL A 417 -12.48 -8.31 -9.57
CA VAL A 417 -12.38 -7.22 -8.57
C VAL A 417 -10.91 -6.87 -8.30
N ASP A 418 -10.05 -7.87 -8.04
CA ASP A 418 -8.64 -7.68 -7.73
C ASP A 418 -7.91 -6.89 -8.82
N ARG A 419 -8.19 -7.23 -10.08
CA ARG A 419 -7.58 -6.57 -11.23
C ARG A 419 -7.75 -5.06 -11.23
N TRP A 420 -8.98 -4.58 -11.04
CA TRP A 420 -9.27 -3.15 -11.14
C TRP A 420 -9.01 -2.39 -9.84
N ILE A 421 -9.19 -3.03 -8.69
CA ILE A 421 -8.85 -2.40 -7.41
C ILE A 421 -7.36 -2.11 -7.35
N ASN A 422 -6.50 -3.04 -7.78
CA ASN A 422 -5.05 -2.85 -7.72
C ASN A 422 -4.52 -1.96 -8.87
N ASN A 423 -4.96 -2.20 -10.11
CA ASN A 423 -4.40 -1.50 -11.27
C ASN A 423 -4.99 -0.09 -11.46
N LEU A 424 -6.17 0.18 -10.91
CA LEU A 424 -6.87 1.45 -11.10
C LEU A 424 -7.09 2.18 -9.78
N ALA A 425 -7.83 1.61 -8.82
CA ALA A 425 -8.21 2.34 -7.61
C ALA A 425 -7.01 2.66 -6.72
N LEU A 426 -6.16 1.68 -6.41
CA LEU A 426 -5.00 1.86 -5.56
C LEU A 426 -4.01 2.86 -6.17
N VAL A 427 -3.70 2.72 -7.46
CA VAL A 427 -2.77 3.63 -8.15
C VAL A 427 -3.28 5.07 -8.15
N PHE A 428 -4.60 5.27 -8.35
CA PHE A 428 -5.21 6.61 -8.28
C PHE A 428 -5.17 7.18 -6.86
N VAL A 429 -5.41 6.37 -5.83
CA VAL A 429 -5.31 6.84 -4.44
C VAL A 429 -3.91 7.35 -4.17
N VAL A 430 -2.88 6.58 -4.48
CA VAL A 430 -1.49 6.98 -4.29
C VAL A 430 -1.13 8.23 -5.11
N TRP A 431 -1.57 8.28 -6.39
CA TRP A 431 -1.41 9.49 -7.20
C TRP A 431 -2.05 10.71 -6.54
N SER A 432 -3.26 10.55 -6.00
CA SER A 432 -3.97 11.65 -5.33
C SER A 432 -3.29 12.07 -4.03
N GLU A 433 -2.73 11.14 -3.27
CA GLU A 433 -1.93 11.41 -2.07
C GLU A 433 -0.73 12.30 -2.40
N LEU A 434 0.04 11.96 -3.42
CA LEU A 434 1.25 12.70 -3.80
C LEU A 434 0.94 14.03 -4.46
N SER A 435 0.04 14.02 -5.48
CA SER A 435 -0.28 15.20 -6.26
C SER A 435 -1.00 16.27 -5.44
N LEU A 436 -2.04 15.84 -4.70
CA LEU A 436 -2.89 16.79 -3.99
C LEU A 436 -2.23 17.30 -2.71
N SER A 437 -1.46 16.48 -2.00
CA SER A 437 -0.71 16.92 -0.82
C SER A 437 0.28 18.04 -1.16
N THR A 438 0.97 17.92 -2.29
CA THR A 438 1.93 18.92 -2.75
C THR A 438 1.31 20.11 -3.46
N THR A 439 0.03 20.06 -3.82
CA THR A 439 -0.69 21.15 -4.49
C THR A 439 -1.58 21.94 -3.55
N VAL A 440 -2.32 21.24 -2.68
CA VAL A 440 -3.37 21.85 -1.85
C VAL A 440 -2.85 22.28 -0.48
N TYR A 441 -1.71 21.73 -0.01
CA TYR A 441 -1.12 22.16 1.25
C TYR A 441 -0.72 23.63 1.21
N ARG A 442 -1.22 24.42 2.13
CA ARG A 442 -0.98 25.87 2.25
C ARG A 442 -1.20 26.67 0.94
N PHE A 443 -2.11 26.22 0.07
CA PHE A 443 -2.37 26.87 -1.22
C PHE A 443 -2.81 28.36 -1.08
N LYS A 444 -3.40 28.74 0.06
CA LYS A 444 -3.79 30.11 0.34
C LYS A 444 -2.58 31.04 0.45
N ASP A 445 -1.47 30.58 1.00
CA ASP A 445 -0.24 31.34 1.09
C ASP A 445 0.31 31.63 -0.30
N VAL A 446 0.27 30.60 -1.17
CA VAL A 446 0.66 30.77 -2.57
C VAL A 446 -0.27 31.77 -3.28
N PHE A 447 -1.58 31.71 -3.05
CA PHE A 447 -2.53 32.69 -3.63
C PHE A 447 -2.22 34.12 -3.20
N THR A 448 -1.85 34.32 -1.94
CA THR A 448 -1.54 35.64 -1.40
C THR A 448 -0.27 36.19 -2.04
N GLU A 449 0.75 35.38 -2.18
CA GLU A 449 2.05 35.78 -2.70
C GLU A 449 2.09 35.90 -4.24
N THR A 450 1.45 34.96 -4.95
CA THR A 450 1.58 34.87 -6.42
C THR A 450 0.35 35.38 -7.20
N GLY A 451 -0.80 35.48 -6.54
CA GLY A 451 -2.09 35.76 -7.15
C GLY A 451 -2.80 34.50 -7.66
N LYS A 452 -4.13 34.51 -7.55
CA LYS A 452 -4.98 33.36 -7.94
C LYS A 452 -4.82 32.92 -9.40
N PRO A 453 -4.78 33.84 -10.40
CA PRO A 453 -4.65 33.45 -11.80
C PRO A 453 -3.37 32.66 -12.09
N ALA A 454 -2.24 33.11 -11.57
CA ALA A 454 -0.95 32.45 -11.77
C ALA A 454 -0.96 31.04 -11.18
N TRP A 455 -1.45 30.84 -9.95
CA TRP A 455 -1.57 29.54 -9.33
C TRP A 455 -2.50 28.61 -10.11
N THR A 456 -3.66 29.13 -10.57
CA THR A 456 -4.65 28.32 -11.29
C THR A 456 -4.11 27.85 -12.65
N ILE A 457 -3.44 28.72 -13.40
CA ILE A 457 -2.85 28.39 -14.71
C ILE A 457 -1.70 27.38 -14.51
N TYR A 458 -0.86 27.59 -13.52
CA TYR A 458 0.25 26.67 -13.21
C TYR A 458 -0.23 25.25 -12.92
N ASN A 459 -1.15 25.11 -11.97
CA ASN A 459 -1.67 23.81 -11.60
C ASN A 459 -2.63 23.24 -12.65
N GLY A 460 -3.38 24.09 -13.36
CA GLY A 460 -4.16 23.71 -14.53
C GLY A 460 -3.28 23.09 -15.62
N GLY A 461 -2.17 23.73 -15.96
CA GLY A 461 -1.17 23.18 -16.90
C GLY A 461 -0.58 21.86 -16.44
N TYR A 462 -0.29 21.71 -15.14
CA TYR A 462 0.21 20.48 -14.57
C TYR A 462 -0.78 19.31 -14.69
N PHE A 463 -2.06 19.50 -14.32
CA PHE A 463 -3.06 18.43 -14.40
C PHE A 463 -3.56 18.18 -15.82
N LEU A 464 -3.82 19.24 -16.60
CA LEU A 464 -4.21 19.09 -18.00
C LEU A 464 -3.11 18.45 -18.85
N GLY A 465 -1.84 18.79 -18.57
CA GLY A 465 -0.69 18.15 -19.22
C GLY A 465 -0.68 16.64 -19.01
N GLN A 466 -0.94 16.16 -17.79
CA GLN A 466 -1.07 14.74 -17.52
C GLN A 466 -2.26 14.12 -18.25
N ILE A 467 -3.46 14.71 -18.14
CA ILE A 467 -4.68 14.17 -18.74
C ILE A 467 -4.57 14.10 -20.28
N LEU A 468 -4.19 15.19 -20.93
CA LEU A 468 -4.08 15.26 -22.39
C LEU A 468 -2.87 14.48 -22.90
N GLY A 469 -1.76 14.46 -22.11
CA GLY A 469 -0.59 13.67 -22.41
C GLY A 469 -0.89 12.19 -22.50
N VAL A 470 -1.60 11.61 -21.51
CA VAL A 470 -1.97 10.18 -21.55
C VAL A 470 -3.03 9.89 -22.59
N ALA A 471 -4.00 10.80 -22.81
CA ALA A 471 -5.01 10.61 -23.83
C ALA A 471 -4.39 10.53 -25.25
N VAL A 472 -3.45 11.41 -25.58
CA VAL A 472 -2.72 11.37 -26.85
C VAL A 472 -1.72 10.21 -26.88
N GLY A 473 -1.13 9.88 -25.73
CA GLY A 473 -0.23 8.72 -25.60
C GLY A 473 -0.88 7.39 -25.98
N HIS A 474 -2.17 7.20 -25.60
CA HIS A 474 -2.95 6.01 -25.95
C HIS A 474 -3.53 6.07 -27.38
N SER A 475 -3.85 7.26 -27.91
CA SER A 475 -4.50 7.38 -29.19
C SER A 475 -3.54 7.51 -30.40
N VAL A 476 -2.33 8.04 -30.18
CA VAL A 476 -1.35 8.30 -31.23
C VAL A 476 -0.03 7.56 -30.98
N SER A 477 0.71 7.98 -29.99
CA SER A 477 1.95 7.33 -29.54
C SER A 477 2.42 7.88 -28.20
N GLY A 478 3.18 7.07 -27.43
CA GLY A 478 3.75 7.50 -26.14
C GLY A 478 4.63 8.75 -26.27
N GLY A 479 5.42 8.86 -27.36
CA GLY A 479 6.26 10.04 -27.61
C GLY A 479 5.45 11.31 -27.87
N ALA A 480 4.38 11.22 -28.65
CA ALA A 480 3.47 12.34 -28.92
C ALA A 480 2.74 12.78 -27.63
N GLY A 481 2.28 11.81 -26.83
CA GLY A 481 1.66 12.08 -25.55
C GLY A 481 2.59 12.76 -24.56
N ALA A 482 3.82 12.27 -24.42
CA ALA A 482 4.84 12.89 -23.57
C ALA A 482 5.16 14.31 -24.03
N GLY A 483 5.37 14.52 -25.34
CA GLY A 483 5.64 15.84 -25.91
C GLY A 483 4.51 16.84 -25.66
N LEU A 484 3.26 16.44 -25.88
CA LEU A 484 2.10 17.29 -25.61
C LEU A 484 1.95 17.59 -24.11
N GLY A 485 2.04 16.56 -23.26
CA GLY A 485 1.87 16.71 -21.82
C GLY A 485 2.91 17.65 -21.20
N ILE A 486 4.19 17.44 -21.53
CA ILE A 486 5.29 18.32 -21.10
C ILE A 486 5.12 19.71 -21.70
N GLY A 487 4.73 19.85 -22.99
CA GLY A 487 4.51 21.12 -23.65
C GLY A 487 3.43 21.96 -22.98
N ILE A 488 2.28 21.36 -22.64
CA ILE A 488 1.19 22.04 -21.92
C ILE A 488 1.65 22.49 -20.54
N TYR A 489 2.36 21.63 -19.80
CA TYR A 489 2.89 21.98 -18.50
C TYR A 489 3.88 23.15 -18.57
N VAL A 490 4.86 23.09 -19.47
CA VAL A 490 5.87 24.15 -19.67
C VAL A 490 5.21 25.46 -20.09
N LEU A 491 4.28 25.42 -21.05
CA LEU A 491 3.54 26.61 -21.47
C LEU A 491 2.75 27.23 -20.31
N GLY A 492 2.02 26.40 -19.56
CA GLY A 492 1.30 26.84 -18.36
C GLY A 492 2.22 27.44 -17.31
N ALA A 493 3.39 26.84 -17.07
CA ALA A 493 4.38 27.36 -16.13
C ALA A 493 4.96 28.70 -16.57
N VAL A 494 5.29 28.85 -17.85
CA VAL A 494 5.81 30.12 -18.42
C VAL A 494 4.77 31.23 -18.29
N ILE A 495 3.54 31.01 -18.77
CA ILE A 495 2.45 31.96 -18.66
C ILE A 495 2.22 32.36 -17.19
N SER A 496 2.22 31.39 -16.28
CA SER A 496 2.01 31.65 -14.85
C SER A 496 3.09 32.52 -14.25
N VAL A 497 4.36 32.32 -14.60
CA VAL A 497 5.49 33.13 -14.09
C VAL A 497 5.39 34.57 -14.56
N PHE A 498 4.93 34.82 -15.80
CA PHE A 498 4.71 36.19 -16.30
C PHE A 498 3.52 36.88 -15.63
N LEU A 499 2.43 36.16 -15.39
CA LEU A 499 1.23 36.69 -14.71
C LEU A 499 1.39 36.79 -13.18
N CYS A 500 2.42 36.16 -12.63
CA CYS A 500 2.64 36.08 -11.19
C CYS A 500 3.06 37.43 -10.62
N LYS A 501 2.46 37.84 -9.52
CA LYS A 501 2.98 38.92 -8.70
C LYS A 501 4.34 38.49 -8.13
N THR A 502 5.26 39.44 -7.98
CA THR A 502 6.54 39.12 -7.30
C THR A 502 6.28 38.88 -5.83
N PRO A 503 6.53 37.66 -5.30
CA PRO A 503 6.30 37.37 -3.89
C PRO A 503 7.12 38.28 -2.98
N SER A 504 6.51 38.72 -1.88
CA SER A 504 7.17 39.52 -0.83
C SER A 504 8.04 38.64 0.06
N ALA A 505 7.56 37.46 0.39
CA ALA A 505 8.28 36.53 1.24
C ALA A 505 9.59 36.02 0.59
N PRO A 506 10.65 35.74 1.37
CA PRO A 506 11.93 35.28 0.84
C PRO A 506 11.83 33.86 0.27
N ALA A 507 12.57 33.60 -0.79
CA ALA A 507 12.82 32.25 -1.31
C ALA A 507 14.23 31.80 -0.92
N PRO A 508 14.57 30.49 -1.01
CA PRO A 508 15.93 30.02 -0.80
C PRO A 508 16.94 30.77 -1.69
N ARG A 509 18.18 30.93 -1.22
CA ARG A 509 19.19 31.83 -1.81
C ARG A 509 19.26 31.78 -3.33
N PHE A 510 19.34 30.56 -3.92
CA PHE A 510 19.41 30.39 -5.38
C PHE A 510 18.20 31.00 -6.10
N TRP A 511 17.00 30.74 -5.59
CA TRP A 511 15.74 31.17 -6.19
C TRP A 511 15.42 32.65 -5.93
N ASN A 512 16.05 33.26 -4.94
CA ASN A 512 15.84 34.66 -4.58
C ASN A 512 16.67 35.66 -5.41
N ASN A 513 17.61 35.17 -6.22
CA ASN A 513 18.52 35.99 -7.04
C ASN A 513 17.81 36.69 -8.21
N ASN A 514 16.68 36.17 -8.68
CA ASN A 514 15.96 36.72 -9.82
C ASN A 514 14.44 36.66 -9.54
N ALA A 515 13.73 37.73 -9.92
CA ALA A 515 12.28 37.83 -9.72
C ALA A 515 11.50 36.68 -10.40
N TYR A 516 11.90 36.25 -11.61
CA TYR A 516 11.25 35.15 -12.33
C TYR A 516 11.54 33.78 -11.66
N LEU A 517 12.75 33.55 -11.20
CA LEU A 517 13.10 32.34 -10.44
C LEU A 517 12.34 32.28 -9.13
N LYS A 518 12.20 33.42 -8.43
CA LYS A 518 11.42 33.52 -7.20
C LYS A 518 9.94 33.20 -7.43
N ARG A 519 9.33 33.76 -8.48
CA ARG A 519 7.94 33.49 -8.89
C ARG A 519 7.73 31.99 -9.19
N PHE A 520 8.64 31.39 -9.98
CA PHE A 520 8.60 29.99 -10.31
C PHE A 520 8.72 29.10 -9.06
N TRP A 521 9.63 29.43 -8.14
CA TRP A 521 9.80 28.68 -6.90
C TRP A 521 8.51 28.68 -6.06
N PHE A 522 7.83 29.81 -5.93
CA PHE A 522 6.57 29.88 -5.19
C PHE A 522 5.46 29.04 -5.84
N LEU A 523 5.35 29.04 -7.17
CA LEU A 523 4.36 28.26 -7.90
C LEU A 523 4.66 26.77 -7.88
N ALA A 524 5.93 26.40 -8.08
CA ALA A 524 6.34 25.02 -8.29
C ALA A 524 6.63 24.25 -6.98
N PHE A 525 7.34 24.86 -6.06
CA PHE A 525 7.96 24.13 -4.95
C PHE A 525 7.46 24.53 -3.56
N TYR A 526 6.84 25.70 -3.39
CA TYR A 526 6.47 26.23 -2.07
C TYR A 526 5.61 25.24 -1.26
N SER A 527 4.46 24.81 -1.80
CA SER A 527 3.51 23.96 -1.06
C SER A 527 4.14 22.64 -0.59
N GLY A 528 4.83 21.93 -1.46
CA GLY A 528 5.46 20.66 -1.11
C GLY A 528 6.68 20.83 -0.20
N ASN A 529 7.47 21.89 -0.40
CA ASN A 529 8.61 22.19 0.48
C ASN A 529 8.16 22.63 1.88
N GLN A 530 7.05 23.38 1.95
CA GLN A 530 6.48 23.76 3.23
C GLN A 530 5.91 22.55 3.98
N LEU A 531 5.22 21.63 3.26
CA LEU A 531 4.79 20.35 3.84
C LEU A 531 5.97 19.59 4.45
N ARG A 532 7.07 19.46 3.70
CA ARG A 532 8.30 18.82 4.17
C ARG A 532 8.85 19.48 5.44
N ARG A 533 8.91 20.81 5.49
CA ARG A 533 9.41 21.56 6.64
C ARG A 533 8.53 21.39 7.86
N ASP A 534 7.23 21.55 7.69
CA ASP A 534 6.25 21.43 8.76
C ASP A 534 6.26 20.00 9.34
N LEU A 535 6.40 18.96 8.51
CA LEU A 535 6.58 17.60 8.98
C LEU A 535 7.91 17.38 9.71
N ASN A 536 9.01 17.97 9.23
CA ASN A 536 10.34 17.83 9.84
C ASN A 536 10.43 18.42 11.25
N VAL A 537 9.60 19.39 11.59
CA VAL A 537 9.51 19.91 12.99
C VAL A 537 9.24 18.76 13.99
N ILE A 538 8.50 17.74 13.54
CA ILE A 538 8.14 16.61 14.39
C ILE A 538 9.01 15.40 14.08
N VAL A 539 9.03 14.95 12.81
CA VAL A 539 9.69 13.67 12.44
C VAL A 539 11.22 13.78 12.40
N GLY A 540 11.76 14.98 12.12
CA GLY A 540 13.19 15.26 12.08
C GLY A 540 13.80 15.67 13.40
N SER A 541 13.07 15.53 14.52
CA SER A 541 13.55 15.97 15.84
C SER A 541 14.76 15.18 16.34
N GLY A 542 15.72 15.86 16.94
CA GLY A 542 16.89 15.25 17.57
C GLY A 542 17.85 14.59 16.59
N LYS A 543 18.06 13.27 16.72
CA LYS A 543 18.93 12.46 15.85
C LYS A 543 18.18 11.74 14.72
N ASN A 544 16.90 12.04 14.53
CA ASN A 544 16.09 11.42 13.50
C ASN A 544 16.50 11.86 12.10
N TRP A 545 16.20 11.05 11.10
CA TRP A 545 16.40 11.42 9.71
C TRP A 545 15.37 12.47 9.30
N ASN A 546 15.86 13.52 8.68
CA ASN A 546 14.99 14.54 8.08
C ASN A 546 14.44 14.05 6.73
N ILE A 547 13.23 14.45 6.41
CA ILE A 547 12.70 14.32 5.05
C ILE A 547 13.58 15.21 4.15
N PRO A 548 14.27 14.64 3.13
CA PRO A 548 15.25 15.38 2.35
C PRO A 548 14.62 16.43 1.44
N VAL A 549 15.38 17.43 1.04
CA VAL A 549 14.89 18.57 0.23
C VAL A 549 14.33 18.11 -1.12
N PHE A 550 14.96 17.13 -1.76
CA PHE A 550 14.53 16.61 -3.05
C PHE A 550 13.25 15.77 -2.99
N TRP A 551 12.78 15.36 -1.80
CA TRP A 551 11.59 14.55 -1.64
C TRP A 551 10.33 15.21 -2.23
N SER A 552 10.12 16.49 -1.94
CA SER A 552 8.93 17.20 -2.43
C SER A 552 8.90 17.37 -3.95
N PRO A 553 9.98 17.80 -4.64
CA PRO A 553 10.03 17.75 -6.11
C PRO A 553 9.87 16.35 -6.69
N LEU A 554 10.46 15.34 -6.04
CA LEU A 554 10.38 13.95 -6.48
C LEU A 554 8.93 13.45 -6.51
N ILE A 555 8.20 13.57 -5.40
CA ILE A 555 6.81 13.08 -5.33
C ILE A 555 5.88 13.83 -6.28
N ARG A 556 6.09 15.13 -6.49
CA ARG A 556 5.23 15.94 -7.35
C ARG A 556 5.52 15.77 -8.84
N TYR A 557 6.79 15.81 -9.25
CA TYR A 557 7.18 15.92 -10.66
C TYR A 557 7.69 14.63 -11.28
N VAL A 558 7.99 13.62 -10.46
CA VAL A 558 8.42 12.30 -10.93
C VAL A 558 7.40 11.24 -10.54
N SER A 559 7.17 11.05 -9.25
CA SER A 559 6.34 9.95 -8.76
C SER A 559 4.87 10.09 -9.21
N ALA A 560 4.25 11.26 -9.02
CA ALA A 560 2.86 11.46 -9.37
C ALA A 560 2.58 11.35 -10.89
N PRO A 561 3.36 11.95 -11.81
CA PRO A 561 3.15 11.74 -13.24
C PRO A 561 3.34 10.29 -13.69
N ILE A 562 4.33 9.56 -13.16
CA ILE A 562 4.52 8.13 -13.46
C ILE A 562 3.27 7.34 -13.03
N LEU A 563 2.76 7.59 -11.83
CA LEU A 563 1.53 6.93 -11.35
C LEU A 563 0.32 7.26 -12.19
N PHE A 564 0.19 8.48 -12.70
CA PHE A 564 -0.91 8.84 -13.58
C PHE A 564 -0.84 8.11 -14.93
N ILE A 565 0.37 7.89 -15.46
CA ILE A 565 0.57 7.06 -16.64
C ILE A 565 0.16 5.61 -16.35
N VAL A 566 0.67 5.03 -15.25
CA VAL A 566 0.33 3.66 -14.86
C VAL A 566 -1.18 3.48 -14.64
N TYR A 567 -1.82 4.43 -13.95
CA TYR A 567 -3.27 4.48 -13.80
C TYR A 567 -4.01 4.45 -15.13
N SER A 568 -3.54 5.23 -16.12
CA SER A 568 -4.21 5.35 -17.42
C SER A 568 -4.18 4.07 -18.25
N LEU A 569 -3.20 3.17 -18.01
CA LEU A 569 -3.07 1.90 -18.74
C LEU A 569 -4.21 0.91 -18.43
N ALA A 570 -4.92 1.09 -17.33
CA ALA A 570 -6.09 0.28 -17.00
C ALA A 570 -7.27 0.49 -17.99
N TYR A 571 -7.38 1.63 -18.65
CA TYR A 571 -8.50 1.92 -19.54
C TYR A 571 -8.44 1.16 -20.88
N PRO A 572 -7.29 1.11 -21.61
CA PRO A 572 -7.17 0.24 -22.78
C PRO A 572 -7.35 -1.24 -22.43
N GLU A 573 -6.86 -1.70 -21.26
CA GLU A 573 -7.08 -3.05 -20.77
C GLU A 573 -8.57 -3.32 -20.55
N PHE A 574 -9.29 -2.42 -19.88
CA PHE A 574 -10.75 -2.52 -19.71
C PHE A 574 -11.49 -2.61 -21.04
N TRP A 575 -11.06 -1.86 -22.05
CA TRP A 575 -11.72 -1.90 -23.36
C TRP A 575 -11.75 -3.29 -23.97
N THR A 576 -10.74 -4.13 -23.71
CA THR A 576 -10.68 -5.52 -24.18
C THR A 576 -11.62 -6.43 -23.38
N LEU A 577 -11.89 -6.13 -22.09
CA LEU A 577 -12.70 -6.93 -21.17
C LEU A 577 -14.12 -6.39 -20.96
N ARG A 578 -14.50 -5.31 -21.63
CA ARG A 578 -15.77 -4.59 -21.43
C ARG A 578 -17.04 -5.40 -21.62
N ASN A 579 -16.97 -6.53 -22.31
CA ASN A 579 -18.11 -7.40 -22.58
C ASN A 579 -18.37 -8.41 -21.45
N ASP A 580 -17.43 -8.55 -20.53
CA ASP A 580 -17.52 -9.48 -19.42
C ASP A 580 -18.13 -8.79 -18.18
N PRO A 581 -19.27 -9.26 -17.67
CA PRO A 581 -20.01 -8.60 -16.59
C PRO A 581 -19.22 -8.54 -15.29
N VAL A 582 -18.33 -9.49 -14.99
CA VAL A 582 -17.53 -9.52 -13.76
C VAL A 582 -16.44 -8.44 -13.80
N TYR A 583 -15.77 -8.31 -14.95
CA TYR A 583 -14.78 -7.22 -15.13
C TYR A 583 -15.43 -5.84 -15.17
N VAL A 584 -16.64 -5.70 -15.74
CA VAL A 584 -17.42 -4.46 -15.67
C VAL A 584 -17.79 -4.13 -14.23
N PHE A 585 -18.24 -5.10 -13.45
CA PHE A 585 -18.56 -4.90 -12.03
C PHE A 585 -17.34 -4.43 -11.25
N GLY A 586 -16.18 -5.11 -11.39
CA GLY A 586 -14.93 -4.71 -10.73
C GLY A 586 -14.47 -3.31 -11.11
N PHE A 587 -14.61 -2.94 -12.40
CA PHE A 587 -14.27 -1.60 -12.90
C PHE A 587 -15.15 -0.51 -12.30
N ILE A 588 -16.46 -0.74 -12.20
CA ILE A 588 -17.40 0.18 -11.53
C ILE A 588 -17.04 0.31 -10.05
N LEU A 589 -16.78 -0.80 -9.37
CA LEU A 589 -16.42 -0.80 -7.95
C LEU A 589 -15.12 -0.03 -7.69
N ALA A 590 -14.11 -0.17 -8.57
CA ALA A 590 -12.87 0.60 -8.49
C ALA A 590 -13.17 2.11 -8.61
N HIS A 591 -13.98 2.53 -9.59
CA HIS A 591 -14.37 3.94 -9.73
C HIS A 591 -15.18 4.47 -8.56
N PHE A 592 -16.00 3.63 -7.93
CA PHE A 592 -16.71 4.01 -6.70
C PHE A 592 -15.72 4.42 -5.58
N CYS A 593 -14.58 3.73 -5.44
CA CYS A 593 -13.55 4.14 -4.49
C CYS A 593 -12.93 5.49 -4.83
N LEU A 594 -12.76 5.80 -6.13
CA LEU A 594 -12.19 7.07 -6.59
C LEU A 594 -13.08 8.29 -6.33
N ILE A 595 -14.39 8.11 -6.41
CA ILE A 595 -15.38 9.18 -6.24
C ILE A 595 -15.18 9.91 -4.90
N PHE A 596 -14.79 9.20 -3.84
CA PHE A 596 -14.58 9.82 -2.53
C PHE A 596 -13.48 10.88 -2.56
N ALA A 597 -12.36 10.62 -3.24
CA ALA A 597 -11.29 11.60 -3.36
C ALA A 597 -11.73 12.84 -4.15
N VAL A 598 -12.42 12.64 -5.28
CA VAL A 598 -12.87 13.71 -6.17
C VAL A 598 -13.96 14.58 -5.53
N VAL A 599 -14.98 13.96 -4.93
CA VAL A 599 -16.09 14.70 -4.30
C VAL A 599 -15.63 15.55 -3.14
N ALA A 600 -14.67 15.09 -2.32
CA ALA A 600 -14.17 15.88 -1.21
C ALA A 600 -13.44 17.16 -1.64
N LEU A 601 -12.81 17.18 -2.81
CA LEU A 601 -12.17 18.38 -3.34
C LEU A 601 -13.19 19.51 -3.58
N VAL A 602 -14.41 19.16 -4.00
CA VAL A 602 -15.49 20.09 -4.33
C VAL A 602 -16.38 20.34 -3.11
N LEU A 603 -16.80 19.26 -2.44
CA LEU A 603 -17.81 19.24 -1.38
C LEU A 603 -17.26 18.71 -0.04
N PRO A 604 -16.21 19.31 0.55
CA PRO A 604 -15.55 18.78 1.74
C PRO A 604 -16.45 18.71 2.99
N ARG A 605 -17.57 19.45 3.02
CA ARG A 605 -18.50 19.48 4.17
C ARG A 605 -19.20 18.13 4.39
N TYR A 606 -19.48 17.38 3.34
CA TYR A 606 -20.12 16.07 3.46
C TYR A 606 -19.25 15.04 4.20
N TYR A 607 -17.95 15.30 4.32
CA TYR A 607 -16.98 14.45 5.02
C TYR A 607 -16.78 14.84 6.49
N ASP A 608 -17.51 15.83 7.01
CA ASP A 608 -17.43 16.24 8.43
C ASP A 608 -17.81 15.07 9.37
N VAL A 609 -18.64 14.14 8.90
CA VAL A 609 -19.07 12.95 9.65
C VAL A 609 -17.93 11.97 9.95
N PHE A 610 -16.86 11.96 9.17
CA PHE A 610 -15.72 11.07 9.34
C PHE A 610 -14.58 11.69 10.17
N VAL A 611 -14.68 12.97 10.51
CA VAL A 611 -13.62 13.69 11.24
C VAL A 611 -14.04 13.88 12.71
N PRO A 612 -13.14 13.70 13.68
CA PRO A 612 -13.41 14.00 15.08
C PRO A 612 -13.95 15.42 15.27
N MET A 613 -14.95 15.60 16.16
CA MET A 613 -15.61 16.91 16.32
C MET A 613 -14.63 18.02 16.68
N HIS A 614 -13.68 17.74 17.58
CA HIS A 614 -12.68 18.69 18.04
C HIS A 614 -11.62 19.05 16.97
N ARG A 615 -11.57 18.29 15.86
CA ARG A 615 -10.63 18.48 14.75
C ARG A 615 -11.26 19.01 13.47
N LEU A 616 -12.56 19.29 13.47
CA LEU A 616 -13.27 19.73 12.25
C LEU A 616 -12.66 20.99 11.63
N ASP A 617 -12.10 21.87 12.44
CA ASP A 617 -11.51 23.15 12.01
C ASP A 617 -9.99 23.09 11.79
N ASP A 618 -9.32 21.98 12.14
CA ASP A 618 -7.88 21.83 11.93
C ASP A 618 -7.48 22.06 10.48
N GLY A 619 -8.26 21.56 9.53
CA GLY A 619 -8.03 21.75 8.10
C GLY A 619 -8.23 23.20 7.59
N LYS A 620 -8.68 24.13 8.42
CA LYS A 620 -8.73 25.57 8.15
C LYS A 620 -7.47 26.28 8.66
N ARG A 621 -6.82 25.71 9.65
CA ARG A 621 -5.58 26.18 10.26
C ARG A 621 -4.41 25.40 9.68
N ILE A 622 -3.23 25.97 9.72
CA ILE A 622 -2.01 25.25 9.37
C ILE A 622 -1.51 24.63 10.67
N ALA A 623 -2.09 23.54 11.06
CA ALA A 623 -1.76 22.95 12.35
C ALA A 623 -1.38 21.48 12.21
N ALA A 624 -0.09 21.22 11.93
CA ALA A 624 0.51 20.06 12.56
C ALA A 624 0.73 20.38 14.03
N PRO A 625 0.43 19.48 15.00
CA PRO A 625 0.76 19.70 16.39
C PRO A 625 2.25 20.01 16.53
N GLY A 626 2.60 21.23 16.98
CA GLY A 626 3.98 21.69 17.11
C GLY A 626 4.51 22.57 15.99
N VAL A 627 3.72 22.81 14.92
CA VAL A 627 4.05 23.82 13.90
C VAL A 627 3.57 25.18 14.39
N LEU A 628 4.40 26.19 14.23
CA LEU A 628 4.06 27.56 14.58
C LEU A 628 3.04 28.10 13.57
N GLU A 629 1.91 28.61 14.09
CA GLU A 629 0.85 29.20 13.25
C GLU A 629 1.39 30.47 12.54
N ASN A 630 1.00 30.64 11.27
CA ASN A 630 1.24 31.84 10.48
C ASN A 630 2.69 32.13 10.05
N LEU A 631 3.57 31.15 10.05
CA LEU A 631 4.92 31.34 9.52
C LEU A 631 4.93 31.33 8.00
N ILE A 632 5.45 32.39 7.39
CA ILE A 632 5.87 32.43 6.00
C ILE A 632 7.25 31.78 5.84
N VAL A 633 7.58 31.46 4.58
CA VAL A 633 8.87 30.91 4.20
C VAL A 633 10.02 31.67 4.85
N GLY A 634 10.94 31.48 5.35
CA GLY A 634 12.01 32.23 6.04
C GLY A 634 11.87 32.20 7.57
N GLN A 635 10.70 32.49 8.06
CA GLN A 635 10.41 32.37 9.49
C GLN A 635 10.26 30.91 9.92
N ALA A 636 9.81 30.03 9.01
CA ALA A 636 9.74 28.59 9.25
C ALA A 636 11.12 27.92 9.29
N GLU A 637 12.12 28.46 8.60
CA GLU A 637 13.51 27.97 8.70
C GLU A 637 14.11 28.26 10.08
N ASP A 638 13.97 29.47 10.55
CA ASP A 638 14.46 29.88 11.87
C ASP A 638 13.75 29.09 12.99
N ALA A 639 12.45 28.85 12.85
CA ALA A 639 11.68 28.07 13.81
C ALA A 639 12.02 26.58 13.78
N ALA A 640 12.30 26.02 12.59
CA ALA A 640 12.72 24.62 12.46
C ALA A 640 14.14 24.42 13.02
N GLU A 641 15.04 25.38 12.83
CA GLU A 641 16.38 25.38 13.43
C GLU A 641 16.30 25.59 14.95
N ALA A 642 15.43 26.46 15.43
CA ALA A 642 15.19 26.67 16.86
C ALA A 642 14.55 25.44 17.52
N GLY A 643 13.62 24.78 16.85
CA GLY A 643 12.99 23.55 17.32
C GLY A 643 13.92 22.33 17.30
N SER A 644 14.94 22.32 16.41
CA SER A 644 15.99 21.30 16.37
C SER A 644 17.04 21.46 17.48
N ARG A 645 17.19 22.67 17.99
CA ARG A 645 17.94 22.93 19.24
C ARG A 645 16.97 22.66 20.38
N SER A 646 16.91 21.42 20.86
CA SER A 646 16.15 21.09 22.08
C SER A 646 16.49 22.10 23.19
N PRO A 647 15.51 22.61 23.93
CA PRO A 647 15.82 23.29 25.19
C PRO A 647 16.61 22.29 26.04
N LYS A 648 17.81 22.65 26.46
CA LYS A 648 18.51 21.95 27.54
C LYS A 648 17.47 21.81 28.64
N SER A 649 17.21 20.59 29.09
CA SER A 649 16.25 20.36 30.15
C SER A 649 16.64 21.26 31.32
N SER A 650 15.67 21.99 31.87
CA SER A 650 15.80 22.80 33.09
C SER A 650 16.19 21.96 34.33
N ASP A 651 16.38 20.67 34.16
CA ASP A 651 16.82 19.73 35.21
C ASP A 651 18.33 19.74 35.49
N ASP A 652 19.15 20.38 34.63
CA ASP A 652 20.60 20.48 34.85
C ASP A 652 20.99 21.75 35.69
N GLU A 653 20.11 22.74 35.85
CA GLU A 653 20.37 23.89 36.69
C GLU A 653 20.06 23.70 38.17
N LEU A 654 19.34 22.64 38.54
CA LEU A 654 18.96 22.35 39.94
C LEU A 654 19.94 21.44 40.71
N LYS A 655 21.06 21.05 40.11
CA LYS A 655 22.09 20.24 40.78
C LYS A 655 23.33 21.00 41.25
N GLY A 656 23.31 22.32 41.20
CA GLY A 656 24.42 23.21 41.55
C GLY A 656 24.40 23.87 42.90
N GLU A 657 23.37 23.73 43.76
CA GLU A 657 23.36 24.30 45.08
C GLU A 657 23.04 23.27 46.17
N LYS A 658 24.05 22.76 46.81
CA LYS A 658 23.98 22.26 48.17
C LYS A 658 25.09 22.86 48.99
N PRO A 659 24.78 23.27 50.24
CA PRO A 659 25.66 24.01 51.12
C PRO A 659 26.82 23.16 51.64
#